data_c70b014d28a9c3a64b5a5e151955765c
#
_entry.id   c70b014d28a9c3a64b5a5e151955765c
#
_cell.length_a   1.000
_cell.length_b   1.000
_cell.length_c   1.000
_cell.angle_alpha   90.00
_cell.angle_beta   90.00
_cell.angle_gamma   90.00
#
_symmetry.space_group_name_H-M   'P 1'
#
loop_
_entity.id
_entity.type
_entity.pdbx_description
1 polymer ?
#
loop_
_entity_poly.entity_id
_entity_poly.type
_entity_poly.pdbx_seq_one_letter_code
_entity_poly.pdbx_strand_id
1 'polypeptide(L)'
;MAGDVVAGVRTAAGPSRLGAALATGLVVGLMTVINALAFAGLIFHDATPSALLPGISAVLLGAGAAAAVTALTSGQGGVISAPLGSTAVGYILIASLPAHLPGFADDPILRAHMAVVLCGMATLLAGLVFVLLGAFRLGSLARFLPYPVVSGFNAGAGYLFLIGGVSLANAGSAGVPGLEALEDPATLYQAVACVALGGLMLLASRRMAGSPVSWAVLPILLGVGVLGFNAVRVALGYDMAAAGAHGWLLGPFPAGHIWEPPSLDAITGIPWHRLRPGLSATISILLVGSTTVIMLISGLEVELNSSLDFNREILSTGLANVASGLAGGVLAGPQVNNTLLARRMGGTQRSVGVIAGLACLAVLVTGTGLLNNVPRFAIGALLVCSGAERLIERIWLERGRMPLHERAAVLLVLIAVIWYGYVEGVVAGLAITLVIFAWNYRRIPVIRTTSTGATHRSTVVRPAPAQAALTRAGGTIRLCRLQGYLFFLNATGLLRPLQEPGVRFVILDCAGVTGLDSSACLILRRMGQLAEEKRIALMLTDLPAPIRATLHRQDLPTAWPDSLPPIFTSDQALHYAEDTLLDEAGLTESAVPQSLAALMEATLRQPVSEVSVAHYLERITLEGGAVLVKQGDPADAMYYIEQGSVSARIERPGGASFRIRTTTAGTIVGELGLFVGGKRTATVVAEAPCVAQRLSAAAIARMETDDVHLSNQFHRFLATLMADKLADNSRLLEQMMV
;
A
#
# COMPACT_ATOMS: atom_id res chain seq x y z
N MET A 1 -19.65 23.25 -13.95
CA MET A 1 -19.37 24.65 -13.59
C MET A 1 -18.21 24.72 -12.62
N ALA A 2 -16.98 24.40 -13.05
CA ALA A 2 -15.73 24.55 -12.29
C ALA A 2 -14.53 24.75 -13.24
N GLY A 3 -14.75 25.30 -14.43
CA GLY A 3 -13.73 25.44 -15.49
C GLY A 3 -13.26 26.88 -15.78
N ASP A 4 -13.82 27.89 -15.15
CA ASP A 4 -13.62 29.29 -15.63
C ASP A 4 -13.00 30.27 -14.60
N VAL A 5 -12.37 29.80 -13.52
CA VAL A 5 -11.74 30.69 -12.52
C VAL A 5 -10.23 30.87 -12.73
N VAL A 6 -9.60 30.17 -13.67
CA VAL A 6 -8.13 30.25 -13.88
C VAL A 6 -7.72 31.23 -15.01
N ALA A 7 -8.66 31.80 -15.74
CA ALA A 7 -8.38 32.64 -16.91
C ALA A 7 -8.30 34.17 -16.67
N GLY A 8 -8.38 34.65 -15.43
CA GLY A 8 -8.58 36.08 -15.09
C GLY A 8 -7.42 36.83 -14.47
N VAL A 9 -6.16 36.35 -14.50
CA VAL A 9 -4.99 37.16 -14.05
C VAL A 9 -3.97 37.25 -15.16
N ARG A 10 -4.28 38.03 -16.17
CA ARG A 10 -3.28 38.55 -17.13
C ARG A 10 -3.23 40.06 -17.05
N THR A 11 -1.95 40.56 -16.96
CA THR A 11 -1.46 41.91 -17.22
C THR A 11 -1.58 42.94 -16.08
N ALA A 12 -0.72 42.79 -15.06
CA ALA A 12 0.09 43.92 -14.61
C ALA A 12 1.55 43.52 -14.95
N ALA A 13 2.41 44.44 -15.36
CA ALA A 13 3.80 44.21 -15.70
C ALA A 13 4.51 43.54 -14.49
N GLY A 14 4.58 42.21 -14.51
CA GLY A 14 5.15 41.41 -13.40
C GLY A 14 6.65 41.62 -13.35
N PRO A 15 7.29 41.53 -12.17
CA PRO A 15 8.72 41.56 -12.00
C PRO A 15 9.35 40.59 -12.99
N SER A 16 10.50 40.96 -13.57
CA SER A 16 11.25 40.06 -14.45
C SER A 16 11.35 38.69 -13.79
N ARG A 17 11.29 37.58 -14.56
CA ARG A 17 11.37 36.23 -14.02
C ARG A 17 12.52 36.06 -13.00
N LEU A 18 13.58 36.82 -13.18
CA LEU A 18 14.72 36.89 -12.25
C LEU A 18 14.37 37.60 -10.95
N GLY A 19 13.62 38.70 -11.01
CA GLY A 19 13.18 39.44 -9.81
C GLY A 19 12.26 38.63 -8.94
N ALA A 20 11.32 37.88 -9.53
CA ALA A 20 10.45 36.94 -8.81
C ALA A 20 11.25 35.80 -8.18
N ALA A 21 12.23 35.25 -8.88
CA ALA A 21 13.10 34.19 -8.36
C ALA A 21 13.97 34.67 -7.18
N LEU A 22 14.50 35.90 -7.26
CA LEU A 22 15.30 36.51 -6.20
C LEU A 22 14.43 36.75 -4.94
N ALA A 23 13.28 37.42 -5.10
CA ALA A 23 12.40 37.71 -3.97
C ALA A 23 11.91 36.42 -3.30
N THR A 24 11.47 35.44 -4.09
CA THR A 24 11.01 34.15 -3.60
C THR A 24 12.16 33.37 -2.93
N GLY A 25 13.33 33.33 -3.57
CA GLY A 25 14.50 32.61 -3.06
C GLY A 25 15.02 33.19 -1.74
N LEU A 26 14.97 34.53 -1.57
CA LEU A 26 15.33 35.17 -0.30
C LEU A 26 14.33 34.84 0.83
N VAL A 27 13.02 34.90 0.55
CA VAL A 27 11.98 34.57 1.53
C VAL A 27 12.10 33.11 1.97
N VAL A 28 12.20 32.18 1.02
CA VAL A 28 12.33 30.75 1.34
C VAL A 28 13.68 30.46 1.96
N GLY A 29 14.74 31.18 1.56
CA GLY A 29 16.07 31.10 2.16
C GLY A 29 16.05 31.52 3.64
N LEU A 30 15.37 32.62 3.98
CA LEU A 30 15.18 33.05 5.37
C LEU A 30 14.47 31.96 6.20
N MET A 31 13.43 31.30 5.63
CA MET A 31 12.75 30.17 6.27
C MET A 31 13.70 29.00 6.51
N THR A 32 14.54 28.69 5.51
CA THR A 32 15.51 27.60 5.63
C THR A 32 16.56 27.90 6.68
N VAL A 33 17.06 29.16 6.76
CA VAL A 33 17.99 29.63 7.80
C VAL A 33 17.38 29.49 9.18
N ILE A 34 16.15 30.01 9.38
CA ILE A 34 15.45 29.93 10.68
C ILE A 34 15.28 28.49 11.11
N ASN A 35 14.88 27.62 10.18
CA ASN A 35 14.72 26.20 10.45
C ASN A 35 16.06 25.52 10.80
N ALA A 36 17.11 25.82 10.05
CA ALA A 36 18.46 25.29 10.32
C ALA A 36 19.00 25.73 11.69
N LEU A 37 18.80 26.98 12.07
CA LEU A 37 19.20 27.50 13.40
C LEU A 37 18.42 26.83 14.52
N ALA A 38 17.11 26.65 14.36
CA ALA A 38 16.28 25.94 15.33
C ALA A 38 16.74 24.48 15.52
N PHE A 39 17.10 23.82 14.42
CA PHE A 39 17.64 22.45 14.45
C PHE A 39 19.02 22.39 15.11
N ALA A 40 19.92 23.29 14.76
CA ALA A 40 21.24 23.35 15.38
C ALA A 40 21.12 23.59 16.90
N GLY A 41 20.26 24.53 17.29
CA GLY A 41 19.98 24.79 18.69
C GLY A 41 19.39 23.58 19.44
N LEU A 42 18.52 22.82 18.79
CA LEU A 42 17.92 21.62 19.37
C LEU A 42 18.93 20.47 19.51
N ILE A 43 19.75 20.23 18.46
CA ILE A 43 20.68 19.10 18.43
C ILE A 43 21.86 19.31 19.36
N PHE A 44 22.37 20.56 19.45
CA PHE A 44 23.54 20.91 20.23
C PHE A 44 23.19 21.71 21.52
N HIS A 45 22.00 21.51 22.07
CA HIS A 45 21.44 22.28 23.19
C HIS A 45 22.30 22.22 24.47
N ASP A 46 23.01 21.11 24.69
CA ASP A 46 23.90 20.93 25.84
C ASP A 46 25.30 21.58 25.70
N ALA A 47 25.57 22.20 24.54
CA ALA A 47 26.85 22.79 24.25
C ALA A 47 26.96 24.21 24.84
N THR A 48 28.19 24.55 25.32
CA THR A 48 28.51 25.95 25.65
C THR A 48 28.38 26.84 24.41
N PRO A 49 28.19 28.16 24.53
CA PRO A 49 28.05 29.04 23.34
C PRO A 49 29.16 28.87 22.30
N SER A 50 30.43 28.73 22.73
CA SER A 50 31.57 28.49 21.86
C SER A 50 31.51 27.13 21.16
N ALA A 51 31.03 26.10 21.84
CA ALA A 51 30.87 24.76 21.29
C ALA A 51 29.58 24.58 20.43
N LEU A 52 28.63 25.49 20.53
CA LEU A 52 27.44 25.52 19.69
C LEU A 52 27.75 26.00 18.24
N LEU A 53 28.79 26.82 18.09
CA LEU A 53 29.11 27.44 16.79
C LEU A 53 29.47 26.44 15.70
N PRO A 54 30.30 25.41 15.91
CA PRO A 54 30.56 24.37 14.92
C PRO A 54 29.25 23.63 14.46
N GLY A 55 28.32 23.38 15.39
CA GLY A 55 27.03 22.77 15.10
C GLY A 55 26.15 23.67 14.25
N ILE A 56 26.03 24.95 14.57
CA ILE A 56 25.30 25.94 13.77
C ILE A 56 25.87 26.02 12.35
N SER A 57 27.19 26.12 12.24
CA SER A 57 27.88 26.25 10.96
C SER A 57 27.62 25.03 10.07
N ALA A 58 27.75 23.84 10.62
CA ALA A 58 27.57 22.59 9.89
C ALA A 58 26.12 22.40 9.42
N VAL A 59 25.13 22.69 10.27
CA VAL A 59 23.71 22.55 9.91
C VAL A 59 23.29 23.58 8.86
N LEU A 60 23.77 24.83 8.96
CA LEU A 60 23.52 25.89 7.96
C LEU A 60 24.17 25.55 6.60
N LEU A 61 25.44 25.12 6.62
CA LEU A 61 26.15 24.73 5.40
C LEU A 61 25.48 23.52 4.73
N GLY A 62 25.13 22.52 5.54
CA GLY A 62 24.42 21.31 5.07
C GLY A 62 23.03 21.63 4.51
N ALA A 63 22.25 22.48 5.15
CA ALA A 63 20.95 22.92 4.68
C ALA A 63 21.05 23.70 3.36
N GLY A 64 22.05 24.59 3.26
CA GLY A 64 22.33 25.34 2.04
C GLY A 64 22.75 24.44 0.88
N ALA A 65 23.64 23.48 1.14
CA ALA A 65 24.05 22.48 0.15
C ALA A 65 22.89 21.61 -0.29
N ALA A 66 22.08 21.12 0.63
CA ALA A 66 20.91 20.30 0.32
C ALA A 66 19.86 21.07 -0.50
N ALA A 67 19.58 22.33 -0.18
CA ALA A 67 18.65 23.16 -0.93
C ALA A 67 19.12 23.39 -2.38
N ALA A 68 20.41 23.69 -2.56
CA ALA A 68 21.01 23.91 -3.88
C ALA A 68 21.02 22.62 -4.72
N VAL A 69 21.48 21.49 -4.15
CA VAL A 69 21.54 20.20 -4.86
C VAL A 69 20.14 19.70 -5.21
N THR A 70 19.16 19.78 -4.30
CA THR A 70 17.77 19.41 -4.61
C THR A 70 17.21 20.24 -5.76
N ALA A 71 17.42 21.56 -5.74
CA ALA A 71 16.95 22.45 -6.80
C ALA A 71 17.51 22.10 -8.18
N LEU A 72 18.76 21.62 -8.23
CA LEU A 72 19.45 21.27 -9.47
C LEU A 72 19.07 19.87 -9.99
N THR A 73 18.85 18.90 -9.09
CA THR A 73 18.69 17.48 -9.44
C THR A 73 17.25 16.98 -9.45
N SER A 74 16.32 17.63 -8.69
CA SER A 74 14.89 17.28 -8.69
C SER A 74 14.27 17.31 -10.08
N GLY A 75 13.30 16.45 -10.32
CA GLY A 75 12.52 16.42 -11.57
C GLY A 75 11.68 17.67 -11.78
N GLN A 76 11.30 18.34 -10.70
CA GLN A 76 10.46 19.54 -10.71
C GLN A 76 11.26 20.78 -10.30
N GLY A 77 11.09 21.88 -11.06
CA GLY A 77 11.64 23.16 -10.66
C GLY A 77 10.93 23.78 -9.46
N GLY A 78 11.67 24.53 -8.64
CA GLY A 78 11.13 25.22 -7.47
C GLY A 78 10.87 24.34 -6.25
N VAL A 79 11.34 23.07 -6.25
CA VAL A 79 11.31 22.23 -5.04
C VAL A 79 12.36 22.73 -4.06
N ILE A 80 11.95 22.92 -2.82
CA ILE A 80 12.79 23.42 -1.73
C ILE A 80 13.03 22.32 -0.71
N SER A 81 14.30 22.09 -0.40
CA SER A 81 14.73 21.16 0.64
C SER A 81 15.15 21.92 1.91
N ALA A 82 14.86 21.34 3.07
CA ALA A 82 15.30 21.84 4.36
C ALA A 82 15.44 20.68 5.36
N PRO A 83 16.11 20.88 6.53
CA PRO A 83 16.28 19.88 7.56
C PRO A 83 14.96 19.19 7.97
N LEU A 84 15.01 17.86 8.14
CA LEU A 84 13.83 17.04 8.49
C LEU A 84 13.63 16.94 9.99
N GLY A 85 12.57 17.56 10.51
CA GLY A 85 12.23 17.57 11.93
C GLY A 85 12.02 16.21 12.56
N SER A 86 11.55 15.24 11.79
CA SER A 86 11.32 13.89 12.28
C SER A 86 12.60 13.14 12.70
N THR A 87 13.76 13.55 12.21
CA THR A 87 15.04 12.88 12.50
C THR A 87 15.87 13.58 13.58
N ALA A 88 15.43 14.75 14.07
CA ALA A 88 16.19 15.58 15.02
C ALA A 88 16.64 14.81 16.26
N VAL A 89 15.79 13.96 16.79
CA VAL A 89 16.08 13.17 18.01
C VAL A 89 17.21 12.17 17.80
N GLY A 90 17.26 11.51 16.66
CA GLY A 90 18.38 10.64 16.30
C GLY A 90 19.70 11.42 16.29
N TYR A 91 19.66 12.67 15.81
CA TYR A 91 20.84 13.55 15.82
C TYR A 91 21.21 14.04 17.21
N ILE A 92 20.24 14.33 18.10
CA ILE A 92 20.52 14.65 19.52
C ILE A 92 21.28 13.51 20.19
N LEU A 93 20.80 12.26 19.99
CA LEU A 93 21.46 11.07 20.53
C LEU A 93 22.89 10.90 19.98
N ILE A 94 23.10 11.14 18.69
CA ILE A 94 24.45 11.08 18.08
C ILE A 94 25.32 12.21 18.62
N ALA A 95 24.82 13.43 18.75
CA ALA A 95 25.55 14.59 19.23
C ALA A 95 25.94 14.48 20.71
N SER A 96 25.17 13.74 21.50
CA SER A 96 25.49 13.50 22.92
C SER A 96 26.57 12.42 23.15
N LEU A 97 26.86 11.56 22.15
CA LEU A 97 27.83 10.47 22.30
C LEU A 97 29.23 10.92 22.72
N PRO A 98 29.83 11.98 22.15
CA PRO A 98 31.18 12.41 22.51
C PRO A 98 31.33 12.79 24.00
N ALA A 99 30.26 13.20 24.67
CA ALA A 99 30.30 13.52 26.11
C ALA A 99 30.66 12.30 27.01
N HIS A 100 30.41 11.09 26.50
CA HIS A 100 30.67 9.83 27.21
C HIS A 100 31.97 9.14 26.77
N LEU A 101 32.74 9.78 25.85
CA LEU A 101 33.94 9.21 25.28
C LEU A 101 35.20 9.77 26.02
N PRO A 102 36.12 8.92 26.51
CA PRO A 102 37.38 9.38 27.10
C PRO A 102 38.20 10.18 26.08
N GLY A 103 38.77 11.30 26.50
CA GLY A 103 39.54 12.23 25.66
C GLY A 103 38.73 13.29 24.95
N PHE A 104 37.40 13.21 24.98
CA PHE A 104 36.50 14.22 24.41
C PHE A 104 35.62 14.89 25.47
N ALA A 105 35.46 14.29 26.62
CA ALA A 105 34.61 14.79 27.70
C ALA A 105 35.10 16.13 28.28
N ASP A 106 36.42 16.34 28.35
CA ASP A 106 37.05 17.48 29.01
C ASP A 106 37.18 18.72 28.12
N ASP A 107 37.16 18.55 26.78
CA ASP A 107 37.25 19.67 25.81
C ASP A 107 35.89 19.89 25.10
N PRO A 108 35.16 20.97 25.46
CA PRO A 108 33.84 21.25 24.85
C PRO A 108 33.90 21.52 23.35
N ILE A 109 34.99 22.10 22.81
CA ILE A 109 35.12 22.42 21.39
C ILE A 109 35.44 21.18 20.59
N LEU A 110 36.37 20.34 21.02
CA LEU A 110 36.68 19.06 20.40
C LEU A 110 35.47 18.12 20.40
N ARG A 111 34.70 18.11 21.50
CA ARG A 111 33.45 17.39 21.63
C ARG A 111 32.43 17.84 20.59
N ALA A 112 32.28 19.15 20.38
CA ALA A 112 31.36 19.69 19.37
C ALA A 112 31.78 19.33 17.93
N HIS A 113 33.07 19.42 17.63
CA HIS A 113 33.59 18.99 16.33
C HIS A 113 33.34 17.49 16.06
N MET A 114 33.58 16.65 17.07
CA MET A 114 33.30 15.22 17.01
C MET A 114 31.81 14.96 16.77
N ALA A 115 30.92 15.67 17.49
CA ALA A 115 29.47 15.55 17.29
C ALA A 115 29.05 15.93 15.86
N VAL A 116 29.61 17.01 15.28
CA VAL A 116 29.39 17.42 13.89
C VAL A 116 29.83 16.32 12.93
N VAL A 117 31.00 15.74 13.12
CA VAL A 117 31.52 14.66 12.26
C VAL A 117 30.59 13.45 12.31
N LEU A 118 30.18 13.02 13.50
CA LEU A 118 29.29 11.86 13.67
C LEU A 118 27.89 12.12 13.03
N CYS A 119 27.33 13.31 13.19
CA CYS A 119 26.07 13.71 12.55
C CYS A 119 26.22 13.74 11.03
N GLY A 120 27.30 14.31 10.51
CA GLY A 120 27.61 14.33 9.09
C GLY A 120 27.75 12.92 8.48
N MET A 121 28.43 12.02 9.20
CA MET A 121 28.56 10.61 8.79
C MET A 121 27.21 9.88 8.74
N ALA A 122 26.34 10.07 9.74
CA ALA A 122 25.00 9.50 9.73
C ALA A 122 24.16 10.02 8.54
N THR A 123 24.29 11.33 8.25
CA THR A 123 23.63 11.95 7.10
C THR A 123 24.19 11.45 5.77
N LEU A 124 25.50 11.31 5.66
CA LEU A 124 26.18 10.78 4.48
C LEU A 124 25.74 9.34 4.19
N LEU A 125 25.69 8.51 5.23
CA LEU A 125 25.22 7.13 5.11
C LEU A 125 23.77 7.07 4.65
N ALA A 126 22.88 7.89 5.23
CA ALA A 126 21.49 7.99 4.82
C ALA A 126 21.36 8.49 3.36
N GLY A 127 22.15 9.48 2.99
CA GLY A 127 22.24 9.98 1.61
C GLY A 127 22.65 8.90 0.62
N LEU A 128 23.68 8.12 0.93
CA LEU A 128 24.13 7.00 0.10
C LEU A 128 23.05 5.93 -0.05
N VAL A 129 22.33 5.59 1.03
CA VAL A 129 21.22 4.65 0.95
C VAL A 129 20.11 5.19 0.03
N PHE A 130 19.77 6.47 0.12
CA PHE A 130 18.77 7.06 -0.79
C PHE A 130 19.24 7.09 -2.24
N VAL A 131 20.52 7.35 -2.49
CA VAL A 131 21.11 7.24 -3.83
C VAL A 131 20.96 5.82 -4.37
N LEU A 132 21.29 4.81 -3.58
CA LEU A 132 21.13 3.40 -3.97
C LEU A 132 19.66 3.04 -4.22
N LEU A 133 18.75 3.42 -3.32
CA LEU A 133 17.31 3.18 -3.49
C LEU A 133 16.76 3.82 -4.77
N GLY A 134 17.18 5.05 -5.08
CA GLY A 134 16.77 5.74 -6.30
C GLY A 134 17.38 5.13 -7.55
N ALA A 135 18.70 4.86 -7.55
CA ALA A 135 19.43 4.30 -8.69
C ALA A 135 18.96 2.88 -9.06
N PHE A 136 18.71 2.02 -8.08
CA PHE A 136 18.19 0.67 -8.30
C PHE A 136 16.67 0.61 -8.46
N ARG A 137 15.97 1.75 -8.49
CA ARG A 137 14.50 1.86 -8.60
C ARG A 137 13.74 1.12 -7.50
N LEU A 138 14.32 1.06 -6.32
CA LEU A 138 13.76 0.41 -5.14
C LEU A 138 12.87 1.35 -4.29
N GLY A 139 12.49 2.51 -4.80
CA GLY A 139 11.65 3.48 -4.09
C GLY A 139 10.32 2.93 -3.60
N SER A 140 9.80 1.88 -4.24
CA SER A 140 8.59 1.19 -3.79
C SER A 140 8.79 0.42 -2.47
N LEU A 141 10.00 -0.07 -2.17
CA LEU A 141 10.30 -0.78 -0.92
C LEU A 141 10.15 0.12 0.31
N ALA A 142 10.39 1.41 0.15
CA ALA A 142 10.27 2.36 1.24
C ALA A 142 8.82 2.66 1.66
N ARG A 143 7.80 2.17 0.91
CA ARG A 143 6.36 2.27 1.25
C ARG A 143 5.88 1.24 2.28
N PHE A 144 6.76 0.40 2.80
CA PHE A 144 6.37 -0.67 3.73
C PHE A 144 6.11 -0.21 5.18
N LEU A 145 6.45 1.04 5.55
CA LEU A 145 6.14 1.53 6.88
C LEU A 145 4.68 2.00 6.97
N PRO A 146 3.86 1.36 7.81
CA PRO A 146 2.47 1.72 7.95
C PRO A 146 2.27 3.10 8.55
N TYR A 147 1.26 3.81 8.08
CA TYR A 147 0.94 5.16 8.48
C TYR A 147 0.84 5.39 10.01
N PRO A 148 0.23 4.50 10.82
CA PRO A 148 0.14 4.70 12.28
C PRO A 148 1.49 4.79 12.97
N VAL A 149 2.51 4.05 12.49
CA VAL A 149 3.88 4.10 13.05
C VAL A 149 4.50 5.46 12.79
N VAL A 150 4.41 5.91 11.53
CA VAL A 150 4.95 7.21 11.12
C VAL A 150 4.25 8.35 11.86
N SER A 151 2.94 8.25 12.04
CA SER A 151 2.14 9.22 12.79
C SER A 151 2.57 9.26 14.26
N GLY A 152 2.79 8.09 14.90
CA GLY A 152 3.30 7.98 16.26
C GLY A 152 4.69 8.59 16.44
N PHE A 153 5.62 8.36 15.48
CA PHE A 153 6.95 8.98 15.50
C PHE A 153 6.89 10.48 15.34
N ASN A 154 6.06 10.98 14.43
CA ASN A 154 5.88 12.43 14.28
C ASN A 154 5.31 13.06 15.55
N ALA A 155 4.38 12.38 16.24
CA ALA A 155 3.88 12.81 17.54
C ALA A 155 4.99 12.78 18.61
N GLY A 156 5.81 11.72 18.66
CA GLY A 156 6.98 11.61 19.53
C GLY A 156 8.02 12.71 19.28
N ALA A 157 8.34 12.97 18.01
CA ALA A 157 9.21 14.09 17.64
C ALA A 157 8.59 15.44 18.04
N GLY A 158 7.26 15.59 17.93
CA GLY A 158 6.52 16.78 18.40
C GLY A 158 6.69 17.00 19.91
N TYR A 159 6.56 15.94 20.72
CA TYR A 159 6.80 15.98 22.16
C TYR A 159 8.23 16.42 22.48
N LEU A 160 9.21 15.84 21.81
CA LEU A 160 10.62 16.17 22.03
C LEU A 160 10.98 17.59 21.57
N PHE A 161 10.30 18.12 20.55
CA PHE A 161 10.43 19.52 20.16
C PHE A 161 9.88 20.47 21.23
N LEU A 162 8.76 20.12 21.87
CA LEU A 162 8.22 20.90 22.98
C LEU A 162 9.22 20.99 24.12
N ILE A 163 9.74 19.83 24.57
CA ILE A 163 10.70 19.78 25.66
C ILE A 163 12.01 20.46 25.28
N GLY A 164 12.56 20.12 24.10
CA GLY A 164 13.81 20.72 23.61
C GLY A 164 13.72 22.23 23.41
N GLY A 165 12.54 22.76 23.00
CA GLY A 165 12.31 24.18 22.89
C GLY A 165 12.35 24.89 24.25
N VAL A 166 11.74 24.32 25.27
CA VAL A 166 11.76 24.86 26.64
C VAL A 166 13.18 24.73 27.25
N SER A 167 13.85 23.57 27.04
CA SER A 167 15.22 23.36 27.49
C SER A 167 16.20 24.35 26.87
N LEU A 168 16.08 24.59 25.53
CA LEU A 168 16.90 25.59 24.83
C LEU A 168 16.70 27.00 25.39
N ALA A 169 15.46 27.36 25.77
CA ALA A 169 15.15 28.65 26.35
C ALA A 169 15.84 28.82 27.74
N ASN A 170 15.97 27.74 28.48
CA ASN A 170 16.53 27.72 29.85
C ASN A 170 18.04 27.44 29.93
N ALA A 171 18.80 27.89 28.96
CA ALA A 171 20.28 27.79 28.94
C ALA A 171 20.85 26.35 29.04
N GLY A 172 20.11 25.35 28.56
CA GLY A 172 20.65 23.98 28.40
C GLY A 172 20.54 23.09 29.65
N SER A 173 19.57 23.34 30.54
CA SER A 173 19.21 22.33 31.52
C SER A 173 18.70 21.10 30.80
N ALA A 174 19.37 19.94 30.93
CA ALA A 174 19.04 18.72 30.26
C ALA A 174 17.60 18.26 30.63
N GLY A 175 16.68 18.24 29.64
CA GLY A 175 15.31 17.80 29.83
C GLY A 175 14.34 18.93 30.23
N VAL A 176 13.12 18.53 30.60
CA VAL A 176 12.17 19.45 31.26
C VAL A 176 12.84 19.90 32.54
N PRO A 177 12.96 21.22 32.81
CA PRO A 177 13.43 21.66 34.09
C PRO A 177 12.67 20.91 35.17
N GLY A 178 13.38 20.17 36.04
CA GLY A 178 12.70 19.56 37.16
C GLY A 178 11.94 20.65 37.94
N LEU A 179 10.89 20.28 38.67
CA LEU A 179 10.14 21.25 39.48
C LEU A 179 11.06 22.19 40.29
N GLU A 180 12.22 21.67 40.70
CA GLU A 180 13.28 22.42 41.40
C GLU A 180 13.92 23.52 40.53
N ALA A 181 14.09 23.32 39.21
CA ALA A 181 14.67 24.34 38.33
C ALA A 181 13.66 25.47 37.98
N LEU A 182 12.36 25.23 38.17
CA LEU A 182 11.30 26.26 38.03
C LEU A 182 11.19 27.16 39.28
N GLU A 183 11.89 26.85 40.36
CA GLU A 183 11.99 27.70 41.56
C GLU A 183 12.85 28.93 41.31
N ASP A 184 13.80 28.88 40.34
CA ASP A 184 14.53 30.06 39.91
C ASP A 184 13.64 30.97 39.01
N PRO A 185 13.37 32.21 39.45
CA PRO A 185 12.51 33.13 38.71
C PRO A 185 12.99 33.42 37.29
N ALA A 186 14.30 33.44 37.05
CA ALA A 186 14.85 33.70 35.70
C ALA A 186 14.53 32.57 34.73
N THR A 187 14.70 31.34 35.16
CA THR A 187 14.36 30.12 34.40
C THR A 187 12.85 30.05 34.11
N LEU A 188 12.03 30.39 35.10
CA LEU A 188 10.56 30.43 34.92
C LEU A 188 10.14 31.48 33.88
N TYR A 189 10.69 32.70 33.93
CA TYR A 189 10.38 33.77 32.96
C TYR A 189 10.80 33.38 31.53
N GLN A 190 11.96 32.75 31.36
CA GLN A 190 12.42 32.27 30.05
C GLN A 190 11.51 31.18 29.49
N ALA A 191 11.10 30.20 30.29
CA ALA A 191 10.16 29.15 29.89
C ALA A 191 8.78 29.73 29.53
N VAL A 192 8.26 30.65 30.36
CA VAL A 192 6.97 31.32 30.11
C VAL A 192 7.03 32.14 28.82
N ALA A 193 8.06 32.92 28.59
CA ALA A 193 8.26 33.69 27.37
C ALA A 193 8.32 32.78 26.13
N CYS A 194 9.01 31.65 26.23
CA CYS A 194 9.12 30.64 25.18
C CYS A 194 7.74 30.03 24.83
N VAL A 195 7.02 29.54 25.83
CA VAL A 195 5.70 28.92 25.65
C VAL A 195 4.64 29.92 25.19
N ALA A 196 4.67 31.16 25.73
CA ALA A 196 3.73 32.21 25.35
C ALA A 196 3.94 32.64 23.88
N LEU A 197 5.18 32.86 23.46
CA LEU A 197 5.48 33.21 22.06
C LEU A 197 5.19 32.03 21.13
N GLY A 198 5.56 30.81 21.51
CA GLY A 198 5.27 29.60 20.72
C GLY A 198 3.76 29.33 20.58
N GLY A 199 2.99 29.53 21.67
CA GLY A 199 1.55 29.45 21.65
C GLY A 199 0.89 30.54 20.78
N LEU A 200 1.41 31.77 20.84
CA LEU A 200 0.97 32.86 19.96
C LEU A 200 1.25 32.54 18.48
N MET A 201 2.45 32.05 18.17
CA MET A 201 2.81 31.59 16.83
C MET A 201 1.88 30.50 16.32
N LEU A 202 1.57 29.51 17.14
CA LEU A 202 0.65 28.42 16.81
C LEU A 202 -0.79 28.93 16.59
N LEU A 203 -1.27 29.81 17.44
CA LEU A 203 -2.62 30.38 17.32
C LEU A 203 -2.75 31.26 16.06
N ALA A 204 -1.74 32.10 15.81
CA ALA A 204 -1.71 32.97 14.65
C ALA A 204 -1.59 32.16 13.34
N SER A 205 -0.71 31.15 13.28
CA SER A 205 -0.56 30.29 12.10
C SER A 205 -1.86 29.57 11.77
N ARG A 206 -2.60 29.10 12.78
CA ARG A 206 -3.90 28.44 12.59
C ARG A 206 -5.01 29.39 12.17
N ARG A 207 -5.07 30.59 12.76
CA ARG A 207 -6.08 31.58 12.38
C ARG A 207 -5.88 32.15 10.98
N MET A 208 -4.60 32.25 10.58
CA MET A 208 -4.22 32.74 9.25
C MET A 208 -4.02 31.61 8.23
N ALA A 209 -4.30 30.37 8.59
CA ALA A 209 -4.27 29.25 7.66
C ALA A 209 -5.24 29.52 6.49
N GLY A 210 -4.72 29.40 5.25
CA GLY A 210 -5.49 29.73 4.03
C GLY A 210 -5.40 31.20 3.58
N SER A 211 -4.86 32.11 4.40
CA SER A 211 -4.57 33.49 4.00
C SER A 211 -3.34 33.54 3.06
N PRO A 212 -3.30 34.46 2.09
CA PRO A 212 -2.13 34.65 1.21
C PRO A 212 -0.86 35.07 1.97
N VAL A 213 -0.98 35.57 3.21
CA VAL A 213 0.14 36.00 4.06
C VAL A 213 0.46 35.01 5.18
N SER A 214 -0.17 33.82 5.20
CA SER A 214 0.06 32.78 6.22
C SER A 214 1.54 32.40 6.39
N TRP A 215 2.32 32.45 5.31
CA TRP A 215 3.75 32.17 5.30
C TRP A 215 4.59 33.18 6.11
N ALA A 216 4.14 34.43 6.19
CA ALA A 216 4.90 35.49 6.85
C ALA A 216 4.65 35.51 8.37
N VAL A 217 3.66 34.82 8.87
CA VAL A 217 3.25 34.81 10.27
C VAL A 217 4.39 34.41 11.21
N LEU A 218 5.03 33.26 10.96
CA LEU A 218 6.11 32.78 11.81
C LEU A 218 7.34 33.69 11.80
N PRO A 219 7.89 34.14 10.63
CA PRO A 219 8.99 35.06 10.61
C PRO A 219 8.70 36.42 11.26
N ILE A 220 7.49 36.95 11.00
CA ILE A 220 7.09 38.25 11.59
C ILE A 220 7.02 38.14 13.10
N LEU A 221 6.35 37.11 13.65
CA LEU A 221 6.25 36.92 15.08
C LEU A 221 7.61 36.62 15.73
N LEU A 222 8.48 35.88 15.04
CA LEU A 222 9.86 35.67 15.49
C LEU A 222 10.61 37.01 15.55
N GLY A 223 10.52 37.81 14.46
CA GLY A 223 11.13 39.16 14.42
C GLY A 223 10.58 40.09 15.48
N VAL A 224 9.26 40.11 15.71
CA VAL A 224 8.61 40.87 16.78
C VAL A 224 9.10 40.40 18.17
N GLY A 225 9.25 39.07 18.36
CA GLY A 225 9.78 38.52 19.61
C GLY A 225 11.22 38.98 19.88
N VAL A 226 12.08 38.93 18.84
CA VAL A 226 13.49 39.38 18.94
C VAL A 226 13.58 40.88 19.17
N LEU A 227 12.87 41.69 18.39
CA LEU A 227 12.87 43.15 18.51
C LEU A 227 12.22 43.59 19.83
N GLY A 228 11.11 42.98 20.22
CA GLY A 228 10.43 43.27 21.50
C GLY A 228 11.35 42.99 22.70
N PHE A 229 12.06 41.85 22.71
CA PHE A 229 13.03 41.55 23.75
C PHE A 229 14.12 42.61 23.82
N ASN A 230 14.73 42.98 22.67
CA ASN A 230 15.79 43.97 22.65
C ASN A 230 15.26 45.38 23.07
N ALA A 231 14.04 45.72 22.71
CA ALA A 231 13.42 46.97 23.14
C ALA A 231 13.22 46.98 24.68
N VAL A 232 12.69 45.90 25.24
CA VAL A 232 12.50 45.77 26.71
C VAL A 232 13.87 45.78 27.44
N ARG A 233 14.86 45.08 26.90
CA ARG A 233 16.22 45.05 27.42
C ARG A 233 16.81 46.47 27.51
N VAL A 234 16.73 47.23 26.40
CA VAL A 234 17.23 48.62 26.37
C VAL A 234 16.44 49.52 27.35
N ALA A 235 15.11 49.39 27.41
CA ALA A 235 14.24 50.19 28.29
C ALA A 235 14.54 49.93 29.78
N LEU A 236 14.95 48.69 30.12
CA LEU A 236 15.34 48.33 31.48
C LEU A 236 16.83 48.64 31.79
N GLY A 237 17.60 49.17 30.82
CA GLY A 237 19.00 49.50 30.98
C GLY A 237 19.94 48.30 31.07
N TYR A 238 19.48 47.10 30.66
CA TYR A 238 20.35 45.92 30.63
C TYR A 238 21.30 45.95 29.45
N ASP A 239 22.58 45.78 29.72
CA ASP A 239 23.61 45.58 28.67
C ASP A 239 23.51 44.18 28.07
N MET A 240 24.06 44.02 26.83
CA MET A 240 24.12 42.73 26.14
C MET A 240 24.88 41.68 26.92
N ALA A 241 25.98 42.09 27.58
CA ALA A 241 26.78 41.20 28.42
C ALA A 241 25.97 40.69 29.62
N ALA A 242 25.19 41.56 30.27
CA ALA A 242 24.32 41.17 31.38
C ALA A 242 23.20 40.23 30.92
N ALA A 243 22.56 40.51 29.79
CA ALA A 243 21.54 39.63 29.22
C ALA A 243 22.11 38.25 28.83
N GLY A 244 23.33 38.19 28.31
CA GLY A 244 24.06 36.94 28.03
C GLY A 244 24.42 36.17 29.29
N ALA A 245 24.91 36.87 30.35
CA ALA A 245 25.24 36.26 31.62
C ALA A 245 24.03 35.63 32.34
N HIS A 246 22.82 36.19 32.14
CA HIS A 246 21.57 35.62 32.64
C HIS A 246 20.93 34.58 31.70
N GLY A 247 21.65 34.11 30.67
CA GLY A 247 21.21 33.04 29.79
C GLY A 247 20.09 33.40 28.76
N TRP A 248 19.72 34.69 28.62
CA TRP A 248 18.67 35.12 27.69
C TRP A 248 19.10 35.07 26.23
N LEU A 249 20.39 35.24 25.93
CA LEU A 249 20.92 35.29 24.56
C LEU A 249 21.56 33.96 24.15
N LEU A 250 21.56 33.69 22.87
CA LEU A 250 22.18 32.51 22.29
C LEU A 250 23.74 32.59 22.39
N GLY A 251 24.29 33.82 22.28
CA GLY A 251 25.70 34.15 22.48
C GLY A 251 26.06 34.42 23.95
N PRO A 252 27.29 34.98 24.25
CA PRO A 252 28.15 35.64 23.28
C PRO A 252 28.98 34.70 22.43
N PHE A 253 28.94 34.88 21.13
CA PHE A 253 29.84 34.19 20.18
C PHE A 253 31.08 35.08 19.93
N PRO A 254 32.25 34.49 19.70
CA PRO A 254 33.45 35.22 19.31
C PRO A 254 33.19 36.03 18.02
N ALA A 255 33.78 37.22 17.94
CA ALA A 255 33.70 38.03 16.72
C ALA A 255 34.46 37.32 15.60
N GLY A 256 33.77 37.09 14.44
CA GLY A 256 34.39 36.42 13.31
C GLY A 256 33.34 35.72 12.40
N HIS A 257 33.84 34.86 11.53
CA HIS A 257 32.98 34.03 10.72
C HIS A 257 32.36 32.91 11.57
N ILE A 258 31.17 32.47 11.18
CA ILE A 258 30.50 31.35 11.87
C ILE A 258 31.13 30.01 11.46
N TRP A 259 31.72 29.92 10.25
CA TRP A 259 32.20 28.68 9.73
C TRP A 259 33.54 28.25 10.32
N GLU A 260 33.50 27.11 10.98
CA GLU A 260 34.70 26.42 11.48
C GLU A 260 34.68 24.98 10.95
N PRO A 261 35.67 24.56 10.15
CA PRO A 261 35.76 23.18 9.69
C PRO A 261 36.06 22.26 10.90
N PRO A 262 35.56 21.01 10.88
CA PRO A 262 35.91 20.04 11.92
C PRO A 262 37.43 19.86 12.02
N SER A 263 37.95 19.81 13.21
CA SER A 263 39.38 19.57 13.45
C SER A 263 39.78 18.18 12.95
N LEU A 264 41.03 18.07 12.46
CA LEU A 264 41.56 16.75 12.05
C LEU A 264 41.57 15.75 13.21
N ASP A 265 41.85 16.23 14.44
CA ASP A 265 41.85 15.41 15.65
C ASP A 265 40.46 14.84 15.94
N ALA A 266 39.38 15.58 15.66
CA ALA A 266 38.01 15.07 15.77
C ALA A 266 37.72 13.97 14.75
N ILE A 267 38.31 14.00 13.55
CA ILE A 267 38.12 12.99 12.51
C ILE A 267 38.98 11.76 12.77
N THR A 268 40.25 11.94 13.09
CA THR A 268 41.20 10.83 13.27
C THR A 268 41.08 10.14 14.62
N GLY A 269 40.61 10.86 15.64
CA GLY A 269 40.45 10.36 17.02
C GLY A 269 39.16 9.52 17.26
N ILE A 270 38.39 9.19 16.21
CA ILE A 270 37.12 8.47 16.36
C ILE A 270 37.32 7.05 16.94
N PRO A 271 36.83 6.76 18.15
CA PRO A 271 36.93 5.44 18.75
C PRO A 271 35.82 4.51 18.23
N TRP A 272 35.97 4.00 17.03
CA TRP A 272 34.95 3.20 16.29
C TRP A 272 34.34 2.07 17.11
N HIS A 273 35.14 1.40 17.96
CA HIS A 273 34.66 0.28 18.78
C HIS A 273 33.65 0.70 19.87
N ARG A 274 33.59 1.98 20.22
CA ARG A 274 32.69 2.55 21.26
C ARG A 274 31.44 3.20 20.67
N LEU A 275 31.32 3.29 19.34
CA LEU A 275 30.19 3.94 18.67
C LEU A 275 28.95 3.05 18.45
N ARG A 276 28.91 1.85 19.06
CA ARG A 276 27.75 0.95 18.99
C ARG A 276 26.40 1.63 19.31
N PRO A 277 26.30 2.50 20.36
CA PRO A 277 25.05 3.23 20.60
C PRO A 277 24.63 4.17 19.46
N GLY A 278 25.60 4.76 18.75
CA GLY A 278 25.36 5.62 17.59
C GLY A 278 24.79 4.88 16.39
N LEU A 279 25.05 3.58 16.27
CA LEU A 279 24.52 2.77 15.18
C LEU A 279 22.98 2.66 15.25
N SER A 280 22.42 2.46 16.44
CA SER A 280 20.96 2.39 16.63
C SER A 280 20.28 3.72 16.29
N ALA A 281 20.88 4.85 16.70
CA ALA A 281 20.39 6.18 16.35
C ALA A 281 20.49 6.44 14.84
N THR A 282 21.58 6.01 14.19
CA THR A 282 21.76 6.12 12.73
C THR A 282 20.72 5.30 11.97
N ILE A 283 20.44 4.06 12.40
CA ILE A 283 19.39 3.22 11.81
C ILE A 283 18.02 3.88 11.98
N SER A 284 17.75 4.48 13.13
CA SER A 284 16.50 5.22 13.38
C SER A 284 16.36 6.44 12.46
N ILE A 285 17.43 7.23 12.28
CA ILE A 285 17.47 8.34 11.31
C ILE A 285 17.14 7.83 9.90
N LEU A 286 17.74 6.71 9.49
CA LEU A 286 17.52 6.12 8.19
C LEU A 286 16.06 5.68 7.98
N LEU A 287 15.48 4.94 8.93
CA LEU A 287 14.12 4.44 8.86
C LEU A 287 13.09 5.57 8.87
N VAL A 288 13.19 6.47 9.84
CA VAL A 288 12.26 7.60 9.98
C VAL A 288 12.43 8.60 8.84
N GLY A 289 13.68 8.88 8.47
CA GLY A 289 14.01 9.76 7.36
C GLY A 289 13.47 9.24 6.03
N SER A 290 13.68 7.95 5.73
CA SER A 290 13.16 7.31 4.52
C SER A 290 11.65 7.46 4.42
N THR A 291 10.93 7.13 5.50
CA THR A 291 9.47 7.23 5.52
C THR A 291 9.00 8.67 5.37
N THR A 292 9.65 9.61 6.05
CA THR A 292 9.29 11.03 5.97
C THR A 292 9.50 11.56 4.56
N VAL A 293 10.64 11.26 3.92
CA VAL A 293 10.95 11.67 2.54
C VAL A 293 9.89 11.14 1.57
N ILE A 294 9.50 9.88 1.69
CA ILE A 294 8.47 9.27 0.85
C ILE A 294 7.13 9.97 1.00
N MET A 295 6.72 10.24 2.24
CA MET A 295 5.47 10.97 2.50
C MET A 295 5.50 12.38 1.94
N LEU A 296 6.65 13.08 2.07
CA LEU A 296 6.82 14.43 1.53
C LEU A 296 6.79 14.44 -0.01
N ILE A 297 7.43 13.48 -0.67
CA ILE A 297 7.37 13.34 -2.14
C ILE A 297 5.93 13.04 -2.58
N SER A 298 5.23 12.13 -1.89
CA SER A 298 3.82 11.83 -2.18
C SER A 298 2.90 13.04 -1.91
N GLY A 299 3.17 13.79 -0.86
CA GLY A 299 2.45 15.03 -0.56
C GLY A 299 2.67 16.10 -1.63
N LEU A 300 3.90 16.24 -2.13
CA LEU A 300 4.22 17.13 -3.24
C LEU A 300 3.49 16.73 -4.53
N GLU A 301 3.43 15.44 -4.85
CA GLU A 301 2.74 14.92 -6.03
C GLU A 301 1.25 15.33 -6.03
N VAL A 302 0.59 15.19 -4.87
CA VAL A 302 -0.82 15.57 -4.68
C VAL A 302 -1.00 17.08 -4.79
N GLU A 303 -0.21 17.85 -4.04
CA GLU A 303 -0.36 19.31 -3.98
C GLU A 303 0.03 20.03 -5.28
N LEU A 304 0.98 19.46 -6.02
CA LEU A 304 1.40 20.00 -7.32
C LEU A 304 0.51 19.53 -8.48
N ASN A 305 -0.40 18.61 -8.22
CA ASN A 305 -1.25 17.95 -9.21
C ASN A 305 -0.43 17.48 -10.45
N SER A 306 0.72 16.88 -10.20
CA SER A 306 1.66 16.43 -11.24
C SER A 306 2.27 15.10 -10.87
N SER A 307 2.40 14.18 -11.83
CA SER A 307 3.09 12.91 -11.61
C SER A 307 4.59 13.15 -11.42
N LEU A 308 5.13 12.76 -10.27
CA LEU A 308 6.54 12.83 -9.97
C LEU A 308 7.21 11.46 -10.23
N ASP A 309 8.38 11.47 -10.87
CA ASP A 309 9.22 10.28 -10.88
C ASP A 309 9.81 10.05 -9.48
N PHE A 310 9.20 9.14 -8.75
CA PHE A 310 9.51 8.84 -7.36
C PHE A 310 10.97 8.44 -7.16
N ASN A 311 11.53 7.63 -8.08
CA ASN A 311 12.91 7.18 -7.98
C ASN A 311 13.89 8.35 -8.20
N ARG A 312 13.56 9.25 -9.12
CA ARG A 312 14.34 10.47 -9.36
C ARG A 312 14.32 11.42 -8.16
N GLU A 313 13.16 11.58 -7.50
CA GLU A 313 13.07 12.44 -6.31
C GLU A 313 13.83 11.85 -5.11
N ILE A 314 13.80 10.52 -4.92
CA ILE A 314 14.63 9.86 -3.91
C ILE A 314 16.11 10.00 -4.23
N LEU A 315 16.51 9.82 -5.50
CA LEU A 315 17.90 10.01 -5.93
C LEU A 315 18.36 11.46 -5.68
N SER A 316 17.54 12.44 -6.04
CA SER A 316 17.79 13.86 -5.80
C SER A 316 17.98 14.16 -4.31
N THR A 317 17.08 13.62 -3.47
CA THR A 317 17.18 13.74 -2.01
C THR A 317 18.44 13.04 -1.47
N GLY A 318 18.81 11.90 -2.05
CA GLY A 318 20.05 11.20 -1.71
C GLY A 318 21.29 12.02 -1.98
N LEU A 319 21.40 12.58 -3.19
CA LEU A 319 22.52 13.47 -3.58
C LEU A 319 22.58 14.72 -2.69
N ALA A 320 21.43 15.31 -2.37
CA ALA A 320 21.34 16.46 -1.46
C ALA A 320 21.86 16.12 -0.07
N ASN A 321 21.57 14.92 0.43
CA ASN A 321 22.02 14.47 1.75
C ASN A 321 23.49 14.02 1.74
N VAL A 322 24.01 13.50 0.65
CA VAL A 322 25.47 13.30 0.49
C VAL A 322 26.19 14.65 0.62
N ALA A 323 25.72 15.70 -0.07
CA ALA A 323 26.30 17.03 0.05
C ALA A 323 26.17 17.63 1.46
N SER A 324 24.99 17.46 2.09
CA SER A 324 24.77 17.89 3.49
C SER A 324 25.67 17.15 4.46
N GLY A 325 25.81 15.83 4.34
CA GLY A 325 26.65 15.00 5.20
C GLY A 325 28.14 15.34 5.09
N LEU A 326 28.64 15.61 3.88
CA LEU A 326 30.02 16.08 3.66
C LEU A 326 30.27 17.46 4.30
N ALA A 327 29.22 18.29 4.42
CA ALA A 327 29.28 19.56 5.13
C ALA A 327 29.12 19.42 6.66
N GLY A 328 28.98 18.20 7.21
CA GLY A 328 28.69 17.95 8.63
C GLY A 328 27.24 18.22 9.01
N GLY A 329 26.36 18.45 8.04
CA GLY A 329 24.96 18.79 8.25
C GLY A 329 24.07 17.60 8.57
N VAL A 330 22.77 17.87 8.69
CA VAL A 330 21.73 16.90 9.04
C VAL A 330 20.88 16.51 7.83
N LEU A 331 20.09 15.45 7.97
CA LEU A 331 19.21 14.93 6.93
C LEU A 331 18.18 16.00 6.51
N ALA A 332 18.13 16.28 5.22
CA ALA A 332 17.22 17.21 4.60
C ALA A 332 16.29 16.49 3.62
N GLY A 333 15.15 17.07 3.35
CA GLY A 333 14.20 16.55 2.39
C GLY A 333 13.28 17.63 1.82
N PRO A 334 12.53 17.31 0.76
CA PRO A 334 11.64 18.26 0.11
C PRO A 334 10.56 18.74 1.08
N GLN A 335 10.37 20.05 1.19
CA GLN A 335 9.38 20.67 2.07
C GLN A 335 8.17 21.12 1.26
N VAL A 336 7.02 20.48 1.51
CA VAL A 336 5.77 20.78 0.79
C VAL A 336 5.39 22.24 0.95
N ASN A 337 5.34 22.74 2.19
CA ASN A 337 4.91 24.10 2.49
C ASN A 337 5.82 25.17 1.84
N ASN A 338 7.15 25.00 1.92
CA ASN A 338 8.10 25.95 1.33
C ASN A 338 8.05 25.90 -0.19
N THR A 339 7.84 24.73 -0.78
CA THR A 339 7.67 24.55 -2.23
C THR A 339 6.38 25.21 -2.75
N LEU A 340 5.28 25.01 -2.03
CA LEU A 340 4.00 25.67 -2.36
C LEU A 340 4.09 27.20 -2.22
N LEU A 341 4.75 27.67 -1.16
CA LEU A 341 5.03 29.10 -0.98
C LEU A 341 5.82 29.65 -2.18
N ALA A 342 6.90 28.99 -2.53
CA ALA A 342 7.71 29.39 -3.69
C ALA A 342 6.85 29.50 -4.95
N ARG A 343 5.99 28.53 -5.21
CA ARG A 343 5.09 28.53 -6.38
C ARG A 343 4.04 29.63 -6.33
N ARG A 344 3.43 29.90 -5.18
CA ARG A 344 2.47 30.99 -4.98
C ARG A 344 3.10 32.37 -5.25
N MET A 345 4.39 32.53 -4.96
CA MET A 345 5.17 33.73 -5.26
C MET A 345 5.71 33.77 -6.71
N GLY A 346 5.38 32.79 -7.56
CA GLY A 346 5.85 32.69 -8.95
C GLY A 346 7.23 32.05 -9.11
N GLY A 347 7.81 31.50 -8.04
CA GLY A 347 9.13 30.88 -8.03
C GLY A 347 9.09 29.40 -8.43
N THR A 348 8.92 29.12 -9.72
CA THR A 348 8.92 27.75 -10.27
C THR A 348 10.27 27.32 -10.81
N GLN A 349 11.28 28.19 -10.76
CA GLN A 349 12.60 27.97 -11.34
C GLN A 349 13.53 27.28 -10.35
N ARG A 350 14.52 26.55 -10.86
CA ARG A 350 15.58 25.92 -10.06
C ARG A 350 16.44 26.94 -9.30
N SER A 351 16.58 28.15 -9.82
CA SER A 351 17.32 29.24 -9.17
C SER A 351 16.79 29.61 -7.79
N VAL A 352 15.49 29.40 -7.52
CA VAL A 352 14.89 29.71 -6.20
C VAL A 352 15.56 28.92 -5.07
N GLY A 353 15.74 27.60 -5.23
CA GLY A 353 16.40 26.76 -4.22
C GLY A 353 17.90 27.04 -4.13
N VAL A 354 18.55 27.40 -5.24
CA VAL A 354 19.96 27.83 -5.23
C VAL A 354 20.12 29.13 -4.43
N ILE A 355 19.22 30.11 -4.65
CA ILE A 355 19.23 31.38 -3.87
C ILE A 355 18.94 31.11 -2.39
N ALA A 356 18.02 30.20 -2.09
CA ALA A 356 17.77 29.79 -0.71
C ALA A 356 19.01 29.16 -0.05
N GLY A 357 19.75 28.34 -0.79
CA GLY A 357 21.05 27.80 -0.34
C GLY A 357 22.10 28.89 -0.12
N LEU A 358 22.17 29.85 -1.03
CA LEU A 358 23.10 31.01 -0.89
C LEU A 358 22.73 31.90 0.32
N ALA A 359 21.44 32.00 0.68
CA ALA A 359 21.03 32.73 1.89
C ALA A 359 21.61 32.07 3.16
N CYS A 360 21.65 30.73 3.24
CA CYS A 360 22.32 30.02 4.34
C CYS A 360 23.83 30.34 4.37
N LEU A 361 24.50 30.35 3.22
CA LEU A 361 25.91 30.71 3.13
C LEU A 361 26.17 32.18 3.49
N ALA A 362 25.26 33.10 3.10
CA ALA A 362 25.36 34.51 3.47
C ALA A 362 25.38 34.72 4.98
N VAL A 363 24.54 33.96 5.73
CA VAL A 363 24.52 34.01 7.20
C VAL A 363 25.85 33.52 7.78
N LEU A 364 26.47 32.48 7.19
CA LEU A 364 27.80 32.02 7.62
C LEU A 364 28.91 33.06 7.45
N VAL A 365 28.83 33.86 6.39
CA VAL A 365 29.83 34.92 6.04
C VAL A 365 29.57 36.20 6.83
N THR A 366 28.27 36.59 7.01
CA THR A 366 27.93 37.83 7.76
C THR A 366 28.37 37.78 9.24
N GLY A 367 28.66 36.59 9.71
CA GLY A 367 29.27 36.43 11.02
C GLY A 367 28.32 36.37 12.21
N THR A 368 28.90 36.30 13.39
CA THR A 368 28.22 36.07 14.66
C THR A 368 27.39 37.26 15.15
N GLY A 369 27.56 38.45 14.54
CA GLY A 369 26.91 39.68 15.01
C GLY A 369 25.36 39.60 15.02
N LEU A 370 24.77 38.94 14.04
CA LEU A 370 23.32 38.73 14.00
C LEU A 370 22.86 37.72 15.08
N LEU A 371 23.62 36.64 15.29
CA LEU A 371 23.26 35.56 16.20
C LEU A 371 23.37 36.00 17.67
N ASN A 372 24.27 36.91 17.99
CA ASN A 372 24.44 37.46 19.33
C ASN A 372 23.22 38.25 19.84
N ASN A 373 22.38 38.75 18.92
CA ASN A 373 21.15 39.48 19.24
C ASN A 373 19.89 38.61 19.34
N VAL A 374 20.01 37.30 19.06
CA VAL A 374 18.88 36.40 19.06
C VAL A 374 18.66 35.81 20.47
N PRO A 375 17.50 36.06 21.11
CA PRO A 375 17.18 35.46 22.38
C PRO A 375 16.85 33.98 22.21
N ARG A 376 17.35 33.14 23.16
CA ARG A 376 17.15 31.68 23.17
C ARG A 376 15.69 31.31 23.16
N PHE A 377 14.86 32.01 23.95
CA PHE A 377 13.43 31.72 24.03
C PHE A 377 12.71 31.90 22.67
N ALA A 378 13.20 32.77 21.78
CA ALA A 378 12.58 32.99 20.46
C ALA A 378 12.78 31.76 19.55
N ILE A 379 13.98 31.15 19.56
CA ILE A 379 14.27 29.90 18.85
C ILE A 379 13.50 28.75 19.52
N GLY A 380 13.50 28.71 20.87
CA GLY A 380 12.73 27.73 21.62
C GLY A 380 11.22 27.82 21.31
N ALA A 381 10.66 29.02 21.18
CA ALA A 381 9.26 29.24 20.82
C ALA A 381 8.91 28.66 19.44
N LEU A 382 9.80 28.73 18.46
CA LEU A 382 9.61 28.11 17.16
C LEU A 382 9.54 26.58 17.26
N LEU A 383 10.39 25.98 18.10
CA LEU A 383 10.37 24.55 18.38
C LEU A 383 9.08 24.15 19.11
N VAL A 384 8.67 24.91 20.13
CA VAL A 384 7.39 24.72 20.85
C VAL A 384 6.21 24.79 19.89
N CYS A 385 6.15 25.80 19.02
CA CYS A 385 5.12 25.94 17.99
C CYS A 385 5.09 24.70 17.08
N SER A 386 6.24 24.32 16.52
CA SER A 386 6.35 23.19 15.60
C SER A 386 6.04 21.84 16.29
N GLY A 387 6.42 21.68 17.55
CA GLY A 387 6.12 20.48 18.36
C GLY A 387 4.62 20.37 18.66
N ALA A 388 4.01 21.46 19.12
CA ALA A 388 2.59 21.52 19.43
C ALA A 388 1.74 21.29 18.17
N GLU A 389 2.12 21.86 17.03
CA GLU A 389 1.44 21.65 15.76
C GLU A 389 1.39 20.16 15.38
N ARG A 390 2.53 19.44 15.43
CA ARG A 390 2.60 18.01 15.15
C ARG A 390 1.77 17.17 16.11
N LEU A 391 1.83 17.45 17.42
CA LEU A 391 1.04 16.71 18.40
C LEU A 391 -0.46 16.90 18.17
N ILE A 392 -0.91 18.15 17.94
CA ILE A 392 -2.31 18.44 17.72
C ILE A 392 -2.79 17.83 16.39
N GLU A 393 -1.99 17.90 15.34
CA GLU A 393 -2.30 17.29 14.05
C GLU A 393 -2.49 15.78 14.17
N ARG A 394 -1.49 15.08 14.73
CA ARG A 394 -1.45 13.61 14.79
C ARG A 394 -2.39 13.00 15.83
N ILE A 395 -2.59 13.67 16.97
CA ILE A 395 -3.43 13.14 18.04
C ILE A 395 -4.88 13.61 17.92
N TRP A 396 -5.09 14.89 17.59
CA TRP A 396 -6.43 15.51 17.65
C TRP A 396 -7.13 15.62 16.31
N LEU A 397 -6.47 16.17 15.29
CA LEU A 397 -7.12 16.42 13.99
C LEU A 397 -7.34 15.13 13.19
N GLU A 398 -6.42 14.19 13.27
CA GLU A 398 -6.53 12.89 12.56
C GLU A 398 -7.43 11.87 13.27
N ARG A 399 -7.88 12.14 14.50
CA ARG A 399 -8.71 11.20 15.28
C ARG A 399 -9.99 10.76 14.59
N GLY A 400 -10.59 11.62 13.78
CA GLY A 400 -11.82 11.31 13.02
C GLY A 400 -11.59 10.52 11.75
N ARG A 401 -10.34 10.43 11.27
CA ARG A 401 -9.97 9.77 10.01
C ARG A 401 -9.37 8.38 10.19
N MET A 402 -8.95 8.04 11.42
CA MET A 402 -8.30 6.76 11.72
C MET A 402 -9.21 5.82 12.53
N PRO A 403 -9.20 4.51 12.26
CA PRO A 403 -9.81 3.49 13.09
C PRO A 403 -9.23 3.51 14.52
N LEU A 404 -10.01 3.03 15.49
CA LEU A 404 -9.62 3.06 16.91
C LEU A 404 -8.31 2.32 17.20
N HIS A 405 -8.10 1.17 16.56
CA HIS A 405 -6.87 0.37 16.73
C HIS A 405 -5.61 1.05 16.19
N GLU A 406 -5.73 1.82 15.08
CA GLU A 406 -4.62 2.61 14.55
C GLU A 406 -4.29 3.79 15.46
N ARG A 407 -5.31 4.46 16.03
CA ARG A 407 -5.10 5.51 17.04
C ARG A 407 -4.41 4.98 18.30
N ALA A 408 -4.81 3.80 18.75
CA ALA A 408 -4.16 3.14 19.87
C ALA A 408 -2.66 2.88 19.56
N ALA A 409 -2.33 2.47 18.34
CA ALA A 409 -0.95 2.28 17.92
C ALA A 409 -0.15 3.60 17.96
N VAL A 410 -0.71 4.70 17.44
CA VAL A 410 -0.08 6.04 17.49
C VAL A 410 0.22 6.44 18.94
N LEU A 411 -0.74 6.27 19.84
CA LEU A 411 -0.58 6.60 21.27
C LEU A 411 0.45 5.69 21.96
N LEU A 412 0.45 4.40 21.67
CA LEU A 412 1.45 3.46 22.23
C LEU A 412 2.86 3.79 21.77
N VAL A 413 3.05 4.15 20.50
CA VAL A 413 4.35 4.60 19.98
C VAL A 413 4.76 5.90 20.67
N LEU A 414 3.85 6.86 20.82
CA LEU A 414 4.13 8.12 21.53
C LEU A 414 4.56 7.85 23.01
N ILE A 415 3.82 7.00 23.72
CA ILE A 415 4.13 6.63 25.09
C ILE A 415 5.49 5.92 25.16
N ALA A 416 5.79 5.02 24.23
CA ALA A 416 7.08 4.36 24.17
C ALA A 416 8.23 5.36 23.95
N VAL A 417 8.04 6.36 23.06
CA VAL A 417 9.02 7.45 22.87
C VAL A 417 9.23 8.27 24.13
N ILE A 418 8.17 8.57 24.88
CA ILE A 418 8.24 9.39 26.10
C ILE A 418 8.97 8.64 27.23
N TRP A 419 8.72 7.35 27.41
CA TRP A 419 9.19 6.60 28.58
C TRP A 419 10.51 5.85 28.36
N TYR A 420 10.70 5.31 27.16
CA TYR A 420 11.86 4.45 26.85
C TYR A 420 12.85 5.12 25.90
N GLY A 421 12.46 6.22 25.29
CA GLY A 421 13.27 6.91 24.31
C GLY A 421 12.83 6.68 22.87
N TYR A 422 13.43 7.46 21.98
CA TYR A 422 12.99 7.52 20.57
C TYR A 422 13.29 6.23 19.79
N VAL A 423 14.47 5.63 20.04
CA VAL A 423 14.90 4.41 19.32
C VAL A 423 14.02 3.23 19.70
N GLU A 424 13.77 3.07 21.00
CA GLU A 424 12.91 2.03 21.56
C GLU A 424 11.46 2.23 21.07
N GLY A 425 11.01 3.47 20.97
CA GLY A 425 9.72 3.83 20.37
C GLY A 425 9.59 3.39 18.91
N VAL A 426 10.67 3.52 18.12
CA VAL A 426 10.72 3.03 16.72
C VAL A 426 10.54 1.52 16.69
N VAL A 427 11.30 0.78 17.48
CA VAL A 427 11.23 -0.69 17.54
C VAL A 427 9.84 -1.15 18.02
N ALA A 428 9.33 -0.54 19.07
CA ALA A 428 7.99 -0.82 19.60
C ALA A 428 6.91 -0.54 18.53
N GLY A 429 7.00 0.58 17.84
CA GLY A 429 6.08 0.94 16.78
C GLY A 429 6.06 -0.06 15.63
N LEU A 430 7.23 -0.52 15.20
CA LEU A 430 7.37 -1.54 14.17
C LEU A 430 6.74 -2.87 14.62
N ALA A 431 7.02 -3.29 15.86
CA ALA A 431 6.46 -4.51 16.44
C ALA A 431 4.91 -4.43 16.55
N ILE A 432 4.38 -3.32 17.07
CA ILE A 432 2.93 -3.07 17.17
C ILE A 432 2.27 -3.16 15.81
N THR A 433 2.89 -2.56 14.79
CA THR A 433 2.36 -2.57 13.44
C THR A 433 2.34 -3.96 12.84
N LEU A 434 3.40 -4.73 13.04
CA LEU A 434 3.47 -6.12 12.58
C LEU A 434 2.31 -6.94 13.18
N VAL A 435 2.03 -6.74 14.48
CA VAL A 435 0.91 -7.39 15.17
C VAL A 435 -0.43 -6.93 14.59
N ILE A 436 -0.63 -5.63 14.38
CA ILE A 436 -1.88 -5.10 13.79
C ILE A 436 -2.06 -5.61 12.36
N PHE A 437 -1.00 -5.63 11.56
CA PHE A 437 -1.02 -6.19 10.21
C PHE A 437 -1.43 -7.66 10.22
N ALA A 438 -0.79 -8.48 11.06
CA ALA A 438 -1.11 -9.89 11.21
C ALA A 438 -2.58 -10.09 11.66
N TRP A 439 -3.05 -9.28 12.61
CA TRP A 439 -4.44 -9.32 13.09
C TRP A 439 -5.47 -8.95 12.02
N ASN A 440 -5.22 -7.90 11.26
CA ASN A 440 -6.10 -7.47 10.18
C ASN A 440 -6.10 -8.46 9.02
N TYR A 441 -4.93 -8.99 8.66
CA TYR A 441 -4.81 -9.95 7.57
C TYR A 441 -5.49 -11.29 7.89
N ARG A 442 -5.54 -11.69 9.17
CA ARG A 442 -6.29 -12.87 9.62
C ARG A 442 -7.78 -12.79 9.30
N ARG A 443 -8.34 -11.58 9.20
CA ARG A 443 -9.76 -11.35 8.93
C ARG A 443 -10.14 -11.48 7.45
N ILE A 444 -9.17 -11.52 6.56
CA ILE A 444 -9.45 -11.71 5.13
C ILE A 444 -9.79 -13.20 4.94
N PRO A 445 -11.02 -13.53 4.52
CA PRO A 445 -11.41 -14.92 4.35
C PRO A 445 -10.66 -15.50 3.14
N VAL A 446 -10.03 -16.66 3.34
CA VAL A 446 -9.36 -17.43 2.30
C VAL A 446 -10.37 -18.00 1.30
N ILE A 447 -11.53 -18.44 1.82
CA ILE A 447 -12.64 -18.92 1.01
C ILE A 447 -13.46 -17.68 0.62
N ARG A 448 -13.44 -17.35 -0.66
CA ARG A 448 -14.21 -16.24 -1.24
C ARG A 448 -15.70 -16.58 -1.28
N THR A 449 -16.01 -17.74 -1.87
CA THR A 449 -17.38 -18.24 -2.00
C THR A 449 -17.42 -19.75 -1.75
N THR A 450 -18.51 -20.21 -1.17
CA THR A 450 -18.80 -21.63 -1.02
C THR A 450 -20.12 -21.91 -1.72
N SER A 451 -20.10 -22.85 -2.68
CA SER A 451 -21.27 -23.34 -3.40
C SER A 451 -21.48 -24.82 -3.11
N THR A 452 -22.70 -25.30 -3.32
CA THR A 452 -23.03 -26.71 -3.23
C THR A 452 -23.27 -27.28 -4.63
N GLY A 453 -23.10 -28.59 -4.82
CA GLY A 453 -23.45 -29.27 -6.08
C GLY A 453 -24.92 -29.17 -6.44
N ALA A 454 -25.81 -28.78 -5.54
CA ALA A 454 -27.20 -28.48 -5.83
C ALA A 454 -27.37 -27.13 -6.56
N THR A 455 -26.53 -26.14 -6.22
CA THR A 455 -26.59 -24.78 -6.78
C THR A 455 -25.60 -24.58 -7.91
N HIS A 456 -24.43 -25.20 -7.85
CA HIS A 456 -23.38 -25.08 -8.87
C HIS A 456 -23.05 -26.47 -9.40
N ARG A 457 -23.24 -26.68 -10.71
CA ARG A 457 -23.07 -27.98 -11.36
C ARG A 457 -21.96 -27.95 -12.40
N SER A 458 -21.55 -29.16 -12.82
CA SER A 458 -20.66 -29.31 -13.95
C SER A 458 -21.32 -28.81 -15.26
N THR A 459 -20.50 -28.58 -16.27
CA THR A 459 -20.97 -28.19 -17.61
C THR A 459 -21.61 -29.36 -18.37
N VAL A 460 -21.84 -30.50 -17.71
CA VAL A 460 -22.46 -31.70 -18.32
C VAL A 460 -23.98 -31.59 -18.31
N VAL A 461 -24.58 -31.67 -19.48
CA VAL A 461 -26.04 -31.72 -19.64
C VAL A 461 -26.52 -33.17 -19.47
N ARG A 462 -27.38 -33.37 -18.48
CA ARG A 462 -27.94 -34.66 -18.13
C ARG A 462 -29.45 -34.68 -18.26
N PRO A 463 -30.06 -35.90 -18.43
CA PRO A 463 -31.50 -36.04 -18.46
C PRO A 463 -32.18 -35.58 -17.17
N ALA A 464 -33.47 -35.18 -17.24
CA ALA A 464 -34.24 -34.64 -16.14
C ALA A 464 -34.22 -35.51 -14.85
N PRO A 465 -34.33 -36.85 -14.92
CA PRO A 465 -34.24 -37.71 -13.74
C PRO A 465 -32.88 -37.58 -13.00
N ALA A 466 -31.78 -37.54 -13.76
CA ALA A 466 -30.43 -37.35 -13.21
C ALA A 466 -30.27 -35.95 -12.60
N GLN A 467 -30.80 -34.93 -13.24
CA GLN A 467 -30.81 -33.57 -12.70
C GLN A 467 -31.59 -33.46 -11.37
N ALA A 468 -32.74 -34.13 -11.27
CA ALA A 468 -33.54 -34.18 -10.03
C ALA A 468 -32.81 -34.92 -8.89
N ALA A 469 -32.10 -36.00 -9.21
CA ALA A 469 -31.27 -36.71 -8.24
C ALA A 469 -30.13 -35.85 -7.72
N LEU A 470 -29.41 -35.15 -8.62
CA LEU A 470 -28.33 -34.23 -8.25
C LEU A 470 -28.84 -33.02 -7.45
N THR A 471 -30.06 -32.56 -7.67
CA THR A 471 -30.64 -31.49 -6.84
C THR A 471 -30.83 -31.95 -5.39
N ARG A 472 -31.22 -33.21 -5.20
CA ARG A 472 -31.44 -33.81 -3.86
C ARG A 472 -30.12 -34.15 -3.16
N ALA A 473 -29.17 -34.76 -3.88
CA ALA A 473 -27.91 -35.24 -3.32
C ALA A 473 -26.76 -34.20 -3.38
N GLY A 474 -26.87 -33.18 -4.22
CA GLY A 474 -25.80 -32.19 -4.45
C GLY A 474 -25.42 -31.36 -3.23
N GLY A 475 -26.24 -31.37 -2.17
CA GLY A 475 -25.88 -30.81 -0.88
C GLY A 475 -24.66 -31.48 -0.21
N THR A 476 -24.25 -32.66 -0.67
CA THR A 476 -23.04 -33.38 -0.20
C THR A 476 -21.74 -32.90 -0.84
N ILE A 477 -21.82 -32.08 -1.89
CA ILE A 477 -20.66 -31.51 -2.60
C ILE A 477 -20.47 -30.08 -2.12
N ARG A 478 -19.22 -29.70 -1.78
CA ARG A 478 -18.80 -28.33 -1.46
C ARG A 478 -17.74 -27.87 -2.45
N LEU A 479 -18.04 -26.83 -3.21
CA LEU A 479 -17.10 -26.11 -4.05
C LEU A 479 -16.70 -24.83 -3.32
N CYS A 480 -15.43 -24.73 -2.93
CA CYS A 480 -14.86 -23.58 -2.22
C CYS A 480 -13.87 -22.85 -3.16
N ARG A 481 -14.21 -21.65 -3.58
CA ARG A 481 -13.31 -20.79 -4.36
C ARG A 481 -12.37 -20.06 -3.41
N LEU A 482 -11.07 -20.27 -3.60
CA LEU A 482 -10.03 -19.67 -2.77
C LEU A 482 -9.51 -18.37 -3.38
N GLN A 483 -9.00 -17.46 -2.51
CA GLN A 483 -8.41 -16.20 -2.96
C GLN A 483 -7.20 -15.79 -2.12
N GLY A 484 -6.28 -15.04 -2.77
CA GLY A 484 -5.17 -14.37 -2.11
C GLY A 484 -4.03 -15.29 -1.73
N TYR A 485 -3.18 -14.83 -0.80
CA TYR A 485 -2.01 -15.59 -0.33
C TYR A 485 -2.39 -16.45 0.88
N LEU A 486 -2.08 -17.75 0.82
CA LEU A 486 -2.35 -18.71 1.89
C LEU A 486 -1.16 -18.81 2.83
N PHE A 487 -1.37 -18.56 4.13
CA PHE A 487 -0.34 -18.65 5.15
C PHE A 487 -0.93 -19.03 6.52
N PHE A 488 -0.07 -19.23 7.53
CA PHE A 488 -0.44 -19.82 8.81
C PHE A 488 -1.65 -19.17 9.52
N LEU A 489 -1.87 -17.84 9.36
CA LEU A 489 -2.96 -17.14 10.06
C LEU A 489 -4.32 -17.33 9.39
N ASN A 490 -4.39 -17.49 8.07
CA ASN A 490 -5.64 -17.56 7.33
C ASN A 490 -5.99 -18.96 6.82
N ALA A 491 -5.01 -19.83 6.60
CA ALA A 491 -5.21 -21.16 6.02
C ALA A 491 -6.03 -22.11 6.94
N THR A 492 -6.10 -21.85 8.26
CA THR A 492 -6.93 -22.65 9.18
C THR A 492 -8.41 -22.65 8.82
N GLY A 493 -8.89 -21.60 8.13
CA GLY A 493 -10.26 -21.52 7.62
C GLY A 493 -10.61 -22.59 6.59
N LEU A 494 -9.61 -23.19 5.92
CA LEU A 494 -9.80 -24.27 4.93
C LEU A 494 -10.35 -25.55 5.55
N LEU A 495 -10.20 -25.78 6.85
CA LEU A 495 -10.69 -26.98 7.52
C LEU A 495 -12.23 -26.98 7.73
N ARG A 496 -12.89 -25.82 7.61
CA ARG A 496 -14.33 -25.69 7.88
C ARG A 496 -15.21 -26.59 7.01
N PRO A 497 -15.02 -26.67 5.68
CA PRO A 497 -15.87 -27.51 4.82
C PRO A 497 -15.83 -28.99 5.19
N LEU A 498 -14.71 -29.50 5.71
CA LEU A 498 -14.58 -30.89 6.17
C LEU A 498 -15.29 -31.19 7.51
N GLN A 499 -15.71 -30.15 8.22
CA GLN A 499 -16.41 -30.28 9.51
C GLN A 499 -17.93 -30.22 9.36
N GLU A 500 -18.43 -29.85 8.18
CA GLU A 500 -19.86 -29.80 7.91
C GLU A 500 -20.46 -31.22 7.84
N PRO A 501 -21.62 -31.46 8.47
CA PRO A 501 -22.27 -32.78 8.44
C PRO A 501 -22.77 -33.12 7.02
N GLY A 502 -22.60 -34.37 6.61
CA GLY A 502 -23.11 -34.90 5.36
C GLY A 502 -22.30 -34.52 4.12
N VAL A 503 -21.16 -33.84 4.26
CA VAL A 503 -20.27 -33.53 3.13
C VAL A 503 -19.47 -34.78 2.76
N ARG A 504 -19.43 -35.07 1.46
CA ARG A 504 -18.71 -36.21 0.86
C ARG A 504 -17.60 -35.77 -0.11
N PHE A 505 -17.80 -34.64 -0.76
CA PHE A 505 -16.86 -34.09 -1.74
C PHE A 505 -16.54 -32.64 -1.37
N VAL A 506 -15.25 -32.33 -1.31
CA VAL A 506 -14.76 -30.96 -1.11
C VAL A 506 -13.84 -30.62 -2.28
N ILE A 507 -14.20 -29.61 -3.04
CA ILE A 507 -13.45 -29.12 -4.19
C ILE A 507 -12.91 -27.74 -3.84
N LEU A 508 -11.60 -27.58 -3.86
CA LEU A 508 -10.91 -26.31 -3.64
C LEU A 508 -10.47 -25.74 -4.99
N ASP A 509 -11.17 -24.75 -5.48
CA ASP A 509 -10.80 -23.98 -6.66
C ASP A 509 -9.69 -22.97 -6.27
N CYS A 510 -8.49 -23.21 -6.76
CA CYS A 510 -7.29 -22.44 -6.44
C CYS A 510 -6.96 -21.36 -7.48
N ALA A 511 -7.82 -21.10 -8.47
CA ALA A 511 -7.55 -20.13 -9.54
C ALA A 511 -7.20 -18.71 -9.00
N GLY A 512 -7.81 -18.31 -7.88
CA GLY A 512 -7.57 -17.02 -7.22
C GLY A 512 -6.43 -17.01 -6.21
N VAL A 513 -5.69 -18.11 -6.02
CA VAL A 513 -4.57 -18.21 -5.08
C VAL A 513 -3.32 -17.60 -5.69
N THR A 514 -2.74 -16.60 -5.02
CA THR A 514 -1.54 -15.89 -5.48
C THR A 514 -0.24 -16.50 -4.98
N GLY A 515 -0.28 -17.26 -3.89
CA GLY A 515 0.87 -17.96 -3.31
C GLY A 515 0.49 -18.72 -2.05
N LEU A 516 1.39 -19.60 -1.59
CA LEU A 516 1.25 -20.31 -0.32
C LEU A 516 2.61 -20.49 0.35
N ASP A 517 2.62 -20.38 1.68
CA ASP A 517 3.79 -20.64 2.50
C ASP A 517 3.89 -22.10 2.97
N SER A 518 4.99 -22.45 3.61
CA SER A 518 5.21 -23.81 4.14
C SER A 518 4.17 -24.19 5.19
N SER A 519 3.65 -23.22 5.94
CA SER A 519 2.63 -23.46 6.98
C SER A 519 1.26 -23.77 6.36
N ALA A 520 0.91 -23.11 5.27
CA ALA A 520 -0.29 -23.43 4.49
C ALA A 520 -0.21 -24.87 3.92
N CYS A 521 0.99 -25.29 3.46
CA CYS A 521 1.21 -26.66 3.01
C CYS A 521 0.97 -27.69 4.13
N LEU A 522 1.39 -27.40 5.36
CA LEU A 522 1.10 -28.27 6.53
C LEU A 522 -0.40 -28.35 6.81
N ILE A 523 -1.12 -27.25 6.67
CA ILE A 523 -2.59 -27.23 6.86
C ILE A 523 -3.28 -28.03 5.74
N LEU A 524 -2.84 -27.92 4.49
CA LEU A 524 -3.36 -28.73 3.39
C LEU A 524 -3.09 -30.23 3.61
N ARG A 525 -1.91 -30.59 4.09
CA ARG A 525 -1.59 -31.98 4.48
C ARG A 525 -2.53 -32.49 5.59
N ARG A 526 -2.74 -31.67 6.63
CA ARG A 526 -3.68 -32.01 7.71
C ARG A 526 -5.12 -32.13 7.19
N MET A 527 -5.49 -31.29 6.25
CA MET A 527 -6.79 -31.33 5.58
C MET A 527 -6.98 -32.63 4.81
N GLY A 528 -5.94 -33.09 4.09
CA GLY A 528 -5.94 -34.38 3.40
C GLY A 528 -6.12 -35.56 4.37
N GLN A 529 -5.38 -35.60 5.48
CA GLN A 529 -5.52 -36.61 6.52
C GLN A 529 -6.93 -36.68 7.10
N LEU A 530 -7.51 -35.48 7.42
CA LEU A 530 -8.88 -35.40 7.91
C LEU A 530 -9.92 -35.85 6.87
N ALA A 531 -9.67 -35.56 5.59
CA ALA A 531 -10.53 -36.01 4.50
C ALA A 531 -10.54 -37.53 4.40
N GLU A 532 -9.39 -38.19 4.50
CA GLU A 532 -9.28 -39.66 4.53
C GLU A 532 -9.94 -40.27 5.75
N GLU A 533 -9.69 -39.74 6.96
CA GLU A 533 -10.32 -40.18 8.21
C GLU A 533 -11.86 -40.15 8.10
N LYS A 534 -12.41 -39.10 7.47
CA LYS A 534 -13.85 -38.91 7.31
C LYS A 534 -14.43 -39.53 6.02
N ARG A 535 -13.63 -40.14 5.18
CA ARG A 535 -14.00 -40.66 3.86
C ARG A 535 -14.61 -39.58 2.95
N ILE A 536 -14.00 -38.38 2.96
CA ILE A 536 -14.38 -37.25 2.11
C ILE A 536 -13.38 -37.18 0.96
N ALA A 537 -13.85 -37.10 -0.28
CA ALA A 537 -13.01 -36.85 -1.43
C ALA A 537 -12.64 -35.36 -1.48
N LEU A 538 -11.35 -35.05 -1.29
CA LEU A 538 -10.82 -33.69 -1.33
C LEU A 538 -10.02 -33.50 -2.63
N MET A 539 -10.32 -32.46 -3.40
CA MET A 539 -9.70 -32.18 -4.70
C MET A 539 -9.25 -30.73 -4.77
N LEU A 540 -7.99 -30.50 -5.16
CA LEU A 540 -7.45 -29.17 -5.45
C LEU A 540 -7.44 -28.98 -6.96
N THR A 541 -8.12 -27.96 -7.42
CA THR A 541 -8.35 -27.73 -8.86
C THR A 541 -7.86 -26.35 -9.27
N ASP A 542 -7.71 -26.13 -10.58
CA ASP A 542 -7.35 -24.84 -11.17
C ASP A 542 -6.07 -24.23 -10.58
N LEU A 543 -5.09 -25.10 -10.32
CA LEU A 543 -3.83 -24.74 -9.66
C LEU A 543 -2.94 -23.89 -10.59
N PRO A 544 -2.63 -22.62 -10.23
CA PRO A 544 -1.61 -21.84 -10.92
C PRO A 544 -0.25 -22.55 -10.94
N ALA A 545 0.53 -22.36 -11.99
CA ALA A 545 1.82 -23.05 -12.16
C ALA A 545 2.78 -22.89 -10.95
N PRO A 546 2.93 -21.69 -10.32
CA PRO A 546 3.78 -21.53 -9.13
C PRO A 546 3.29 -22.32 -7.93
N ILE A 547 1.96 -22.42 -7.75
CA ILE A 547 1.34 -23.17 -6.64
C ILE A 547 1.57 -24.67 -6.84
N ARG A 548 1.34 -25.16 -8.04
CA ARG A 548 1.59 -26.58 -8.41
C ARG A 548 3.05 -26.95 -8.16
N ALA A 549 4.01 -26.10 -8.56
CA ALA A 549 5.42 -26.32 -8.30
C ALA A 549 5.75 -26.33 -6.80
N THR A 550 5.07 -25.54 -5.99
CA THR A 550 5.27 -25.53 -4.53
C THR A 550 4.70 -26.78 -3.88
N LEU A 551 3.50 -27.22 -4.25
CA LEU A 551 2.91 -28.47 -3.77
C LEU A 551 3.80 -29.66 -4.12
N HIS A 552 4.29 -29.73 -5.35
CA HIS A 552 5.21 -30.79 -5.79
C HIS A 552 6.51 -30.80 -4.98
N ARG A 553 7.11 -29.64 -4.69
CA ARG A 553 8.31 -29.55 -3.84
C ARG A 553 8.08 -30.00 -2.40
N GLN A 554 6.85 -29.88 -1.92
CA GLN A 554 6.42 -30.26 -0.56
C GLN A 554 5.86 -31.70 -0.50
N ASP A 555 5.90 -32.42 -1.62
CA ASP A 555 5.39 -33.79 -1.75
C ASP A 555 3.92 -33.91 -1.29
N LEU A 556 3.10 -32.96 -1.77
CA LEU A 556 1.67 -32.89 -1.49
C LEU A 556 0.87 -33.30 -2.72
N PRO A 557 -0.03 -34.29 -2.60
CA PRO A 557 -0.95 -34.64 -3.67
C PRO A 557 -1.95 -33.53 -3.96
N THR A 558 -2.58 -33.58 -5.13
CA THR A 558 -3.65 -32.65 -5.52
C THR A 558 -5.05 -33.17 -5.21
N ALA A 559 -5.15 -34.44 -4.78
CA ALA A 559 -6.40 -35.06 -4.41
C ALA A 559 -6.19 -36.08 -3.27
N TRP A 560 -7.22 -36.30 -2.46
CA TRP A 560 -7.28 -37.29 -1.39
C TRP A 560 -8.63 -38.02 -1.45
N PRO A 561 -8.67 -39.35 -1.43
CA PRO A 561 -7.50 -40.24 -1.40
C PRO A 561 -6.69 -40.18 -2.72
N ASP A 562 -5.42 -40.61 -2.69
CA ASP A 562 -4.53 -40.63 -3.86
C ASP A 562 -5.01 -41.53 -5.02
N SER A 563 -6.01 -42.38 -4.77
CA SER A 563 -6.67 -43.22 -5.78
C SER A 563 -7.63 -42.45 -6.71
N LEU A 564 -7.89 -41.16 -6.43
CA LEU A 564 -8.71 -40.32 -7.31
C LEU A 564 -8.02 -40.09 -8.66
N PRO A 565 -8.78 -40.03 -9.76
CA PRO A 565 -8.21 -39.73 -11.05
C PRO A 565 -7.57 -38.34 -11.08
N PRO A 566 -6.60 -38.07 -11.96
CA PRO A 566 -6.01 -36.73 -12.08
C PRO A 566 -7.07 -35.74 -12.56
N ILE A 567 -7.43 -34.81 -11.68
CA ILE A 567 -8.43 -33.77 -11.92
C ILE A 567 -7.73 -32.43 -11.95
N PHE A 568 -7.90 -31.65 -13.01
CA PHE A 568 -7.19 -30.37 -13.21
C PHE A 568 -8.11 -29.14 -13.04
N THR A 569 -9.41 -29.29 -13.31
CA THR A 569 -10.35 -28.18 -13.26
C THR A 569 -11.51 -28.45 -12.30
N SER A 570 -12.08 -27.37 -11.76
CA SER A 570 -13.27 -27.44 -10.88
C SER A 570 -14.48 -28.08 -11.58
N ASP A 571 -14.62 -27.89 -12.89
CA ASP A 571 -15.65 -28.55 -13.69
C ASP A 571 -15.47 -30.08 -13.76
N GLN A 572 -14.23 -30.55 -13.94
CA GLN A 572 -13.92 -31.99 -13.91
C GLN A 572 -14.17 -32.60 -12.54
N ALA A 573 -13.84 -31.87 -11.45
CA ALA A 573 -14.10 -32.31 -10.09
C ALA A 573 -15.60 -32.42 -9.78
N LEU A 574 -16.37 -31.44 -10.22
CA LEU A 574 -17.84 -31.47 -10.10
C LEU A 574 -18.41 -32.65 -10.92
N HIS A 575 -17.95 -32.82 -12.15
CA HIS A 575 -18.38 -33.95 -13.00
C HIS A 575 -18.14 -35.30 -12.31
N TYR A 576 -16.93 -35.52 -11.80
CA TYR A 576 -16.59 -36.73 -11.06
C TYR A 576 -17.49 -36.96 -9.83
N ALA A 577 -17.70 -35.92 -9.03
CA ALA A 577 -18.55 -36.01 -7.84
C ALA A 577 -20.02 -36.28 -8.19
N GLU A 578 -20.52 -35.67 -9.26
CA GLU A 578 -21.88 -35.86 -9.78
C GLU A 578 -22.06 -37.27 -10.33
N ASP A 579 -21.12 -37.80 -11.12
CA ASP A 579 -21.18 -39.16 -11.66
C ASP A 579 -21.18 -40.19 -10.53
N THR A 580 -20.31 -40.03 -9.54
CA THR A 580 -20.29 -40.91 -8.37
C THR A 580 -21.64 -40.93 -7.65
N LEU A 581 -22.32 -39.79 -7.50
CA LEU A 581 -23.64 -39.72 -6.88
C LEU A 581 -24.74 -40.36 -7.75
N LEU A 582 -24.62 -40.25 -9.08
CA LEU A 582 -25.57 -40.86 -10.01
C LEU A 582 -25.37 -42.37 -10.12
N ASP A 583 -24.15 -42.88 -10.09
CA ASP A 583 -23.83 -44.32 -10.06
C ASP A 583 -24.45 -44.98 -8.84
N GLU A 584 -24.27 -44.35 -7.66
CA GLU A 584 -24.87 -44.84 -6.43
C GLU A 584 -26.42 -44.82 -6.43
N ALA A 585 -27.00 -43.88 -7.17
CA ALA A 585 -28.44 -43.77 -7.38
C ALA A 585 -28.97 -44.75 -8.43
N GLY A 586 -28.08 -45.47 -9.13
CA GLY A 586 -28.46 -46.39 -10.21
C GLY A 586 -29.01 -45.66 -11.47
N LEU A 587 -28.61 -44.41 -11.67
CA LEU A 587 -29.13 -43.53 -12.74
C LEU A 587 -28.15 -43.35 -13.91
N THR A 588 -27.06 -44.08 -13.95
CA THR A 588 -25.99 -43.85 -14.95
C THR A 588 -26.30 -44.39 -16.33
N GLU A 589 -27.06 -45.49 -16.47
CA GLU A 589 -27.43 -46.05 -17.80
C GLU A 589 -28.90 -46.49 -17.90
N SER A 590 -29.57 -46.89 -16.81
CA SER A 590 -30.89 -47.52 -16.82
C SER A 590 -32.08 -46.57 -16.85
N ALA A 591 -31.92 -45.29 -16.62
CA ALA A 591 -32.99 -44.29 -16.55
C ALA A 591 -32.98 -43.31 -17.74
N VAL A 592 -32.15 -43.56 -18.77
CA VAL A 592 -32.08 -42.71 -19.96
C VAL A 592 -33.19 -43.11 -20.91
N PRO A 593 -33.99 -42.18 -21.45
CA PRO A 593 -34.91 -42.48 -22.52
C PRO A 593 -34.15 -43.09 -23.70
N GLN A 594 -34.52 -44.32 -24.09
CA GLN A 594 -33.80 -45.06 -25.16
C GLN A 594 -34.09 -44.55 -26.57
N SER A 595 -35.08 -43.64 -26.73
CA SER A 595 -35.43 -43.05 -28.02
C SER A 595 -35.91 -41.60 -27.86
N LEU A 596 -35.90 -40.84 -28.98
CA LEU A 596 -36.47 -39.49 -29.01
C LEU A 596 -37.96 -39.50 -28.65
N ALA A 597 -38.70 -40.54 -29.08
CA ALA A 597 -40.12 -40.69 -28.77
C ALA A 597 -40.32 -40.82 -27.23
N ALA A 598 -39.52 -41.63 -26.55
CA ALA A 598 -39.58 -41.78 -25.09
C ALA A 598 -39.24 -40.46 -24.37
N LEU A 599 -38.30 -39.67 -24.89
CA LEU A 599 -37.96 -38.34 -24.33
C LEU A 599 -39.14 -37.37 -24.52
N MET A 600 -39.79 -37.39 -25.70
CA MET A 600 -40.99 -36.58 -25.99
C MET A 600 -42.15 -36.94 -25.07
N GLU A 601 -42.40 -38.24 -24.89
CA GLU A 601 -43.45 -38.75 -23.99
C GLU A 601 -43.22 -38.33 -22.53
N ALA A 602 -42.00 -38.48 -22.05
CA ALA A 602 -41.61 -38.07 -20.69
C ALA A 602 -41.79 -36.56 -20.47
N THR A 603 -41.44 -35.74 -21.47
CA THR A 603 -41.52 -34.27 -21.41
C THR A 603 -42.94 -33.76 -21.49
N LEU A 604 -43.73 -34.29 -22.47
CA LEU A 604 -45.10 -33.86 -22.74
C LEU A 604 -46.13 -34.51 -21.79
N ARG A 605 -45.75 -35.61 -21.12
CA ARG A 605 -46.66 -36.49 -20.34
C ARG A 605 -47.85 -36.96 -21.16
N GLN A 606 -47.63 -37.23 -22.41
CA GLN A 606 -48.62 -37.71 -23.40
C GLN A 606 -47.99 -38.83 -24.23
N PRO A 607 -48.73 -39.88 -24.60
CA PRO A 607 -48.19 -40.98 -25.40
C PRO A 607 -47.70 -40.47 -26.76
N VAL A 608 -46.52 -40.92 -27.17
CA VAL A 608 -45.91 -40.60 -28.46
C VAL A 608 -45.57 -41.92 -29.16
N SER A 609 -46.04 -42.08 -30.41
CA SER A 609 -45.77 -43.29 -31.19
C SER A 609 -44.30 -43.37 -31.59
N GLU A 610 -43.60 -44.37 -31.07
CA GLU A 610 -42.19 -44.61 -31.40
C GLU A 610 -41.99 -44.95 -32.88
N VAL A 611 -42.89 -45.73 -33.47
CA VAL A 611 -42.86 -46.09 -34.90
C VAL A 611 -43.02 -44.85 -35.77
N SER A 612 -43.91 -43.93 -35.41
CA SER A 612 -44.12 -42.69 -36.16
C SER A 612 -42.91 -41.78 -36.11
N VAL A 613 -42.31 -41.62 -34.93
CA VAL A 613 -41.08 -40.79 -34.77
C VAL A 613 -39.91 -41.43 -35.50
N ALA A 614 -39.69 -42.73 -35.39
CA ALA A 614 -38.59 -43.46 -36.02
C ALA A 614 -38.59 -43.32 -37.56
N HIS A 615 -39.78 -43.14 -38.21
CA HIS A 615 -39.89 -42.94 -39.66
C HIS A 615 -39.16 -41.68 -40.17
N TYR A 616 -38.97 -40.66 -39.30
CA TYR A 616 -38.31 -39.39 -39.65
C TYR A 616 -36.85 -39.32 -39.15
N LEU A 617 -36.33 -40.35 -38.45
CA LEU A 617 -35.01 -40.37 -37.85
C LEU A 617 -34.03 -41.20 -38.69
N GLU A 618 -32.79 -40.70 -38.74
CA GLU A 618 -31.64 -41.40 -39.30
C GLU A 618 -30.66 -41.75 -38.15
N ARG A 619 -30.39 -43.03 -37.97
CA ARG A 619 -29.45 -43.48 -36.94
C ARG A 619 -28.01 -43.41 -37.45
N ILE A 620 -27.14 -42.70 -36.73
CA ILE A 620 -25.74 -42.53 -37.06
C ILE A 620 -24.87 -43.03 -35.91
N THR A 621 -23.73 -43.66 -36.23
CA THR A 621 -22.72 -44.09 -35.26
C THR A 621 -21.46 -43.32 -35.50
N LEU A 622 -20.82 -42.89 -34.40
CA LEU A 622 -19.62 -42.08 -34.39
C LEU A 622 -18.56 -42.76 -33.52
N GLU A 623 -17.33 -42.79 -33.98
CA GLU A 623 -16.20 -43.20 -33.16
C GLU A 623 -15.76 -42.02 -32.26
N GLY A 624 -15.07 -42.34 -31.15
CA GLY A 624 -14.50 -41.30 -30.27
C GLY A 624 -13.57 -40.36 -31.05
N GLY A 625 -13.75 -39.06 -30.88
CA GLY A 625 -13.04 -38.03 -31.63
C GLY A 625 -13.66 -37.60 -32.94
N ALA A 626 -14.72 -38.32 -33.45
CA ALA A 626 -15.40 -37.94 -34.69
C ALA A 626 -16.19 -36.64 -34.51
N VAL A 627 -16.19 -35.80 -35.55
CA VAL A 627 -16.95 -34.51 -35.57
C VAL A 627 -18.36 -34.79 -36.03
N LEU A 628 -19.34 -34.51 -35.19
CA LEU A 628 -20.76 -34.62 -35.50
C LEU A 628 -21.26 -33.42 -36.35
N VAL A 629 -20.89 -32.20 -35.93
CA VAL A 629 -21.14 -30.95 -36.66
C VAL A 629 -19.98 -29.99 -36.46
N LYS A 630 -19.70 -29.13 -37.44
CA LYS A 630 -18.60 -28.16 -37.40
C LYS A 630 -19.15 -26.74 -37.26
N GLN A 631 -18.46 -25.92 -36.46
CA GLN A 631 -18.77 -24.50 -36.27
C GLN A 631 -18.74 -23.77 -37.64
N GLY A 632 -19.79 -23.00 -37.92
CA GLY A 632 -19.92 -22.23 -39.16
C GLY A 632 -20.67 -22.97 -40.28
N ASP A 633 -20.87 -24.29 -40.19
CA ASP A 633 -21.66 -25.07 -41.16
C ASP A 633 -23.16 -24.71 -41.08
N PRO A 634 -23.95 -24.97 -42.15
CA PRO A 634 -25.39 -24.80 -42.10
C PRO A 634 -26.01 -25.68 -41.01
N ALA A 635 -26.97 -25.14 -40.27
CA ALA A 635 -27.69 -25.90 -39.23
C ALA A 635 -28.91 -26.57 -39.86
N ASP A 636 -28.72 -27.74 -40.46
CA ASP A 636 -29.71 -28.50 -41.26
C ASP A 636 -30.38 -29.67 -40.52
N ALA A 637 -29.94 -30.00 -39.30
CA ALA A 637 -30.43 -31.10 -38.48
C ALA A 637 -30.22 -30.86 -36.98
N MET A 638 -31.00 -31.55 -36.17
CA MET A 638 -30.74 -31.77 -34.73
C MET A 638 -30.44 -33.24 -34.47
N TYR A 639 -29.83 -33.52 -33.32
CA TYR A 639 -29.39 -34.86 -32.97
C TYR A 639 -29.85 -35.22 -31.57
N TYR A 640 -30.49 -36.35 -31.40
CA TYR A 640 -30.74 -37.00 -30.13
C TYR A 640 -29.60 -37.99 -29.85
N ILE A 641 -28.95 -37.88 -28.71
CA ILE A 641 -27.85 -38.78 -28.29
C ILE A 641 -28.48 -40.02 -27.65
N GLU A 642 -28.40 -41.13 -28.33
CA GLU A 642 -28.94 -42.43 -27.87
C GLU A 642 -27.95 -43.11 -26.88
N GLN A 643 -26.66 -43.13 -27.23
CA GLN A 643 -25.58 -43.70 -26.41
C GLN A 643 -24.32 -42.86 -26.54
N GLY A 644 -23.51 -42.84 -25.46
CA GLY A 644 -22.26 -42.10 -25.42
C GLY A 644 -22.43 -40.63 -25.04
N SER A 645 -21.42 -39.82 -25.32
CA SER A 645 -21.40 -38.40 -25.04
C SER A 645 -20.72 -37.58 -26.12
N VAL A 646 -21.14 -36.34 -26.28
CA VAL A 646 -20.58 -35.40 -27.25
C VAL A 646 -20.20 -34.07 -26.52
N SER A 647 -19.12 -33.41 -26.94
CA SER A 647 -18.73 -32.11 -26.43
C SER A 647 -18.93 -31.01 -27.47
N ALA A 648 -19.55 -29.90 -27.08
CA ALA A 648 -19.62 -28.68 -27.84
C ALA A 648 -18.39 -27.80 -27.54
N ARG A 649 -17.66 -27.41 -28.59
CA ARG A 649 -16.43 -26.63 -28.52
C ARG A 649 -16.51 -25.40 -29.41
N ILE A 650 -16.07 -24.23 -28.89
CA ILE A 650 -15.87 -23.02 -29.71
C ILE A 650 -14.43 -23.01 -30.21
N GLU A 651 -14.26 -22.87 -31.51
CA GLU A 651 -12.99 -22.65 -32.17
C GLU A 651 -12.74 -21.14 -32.29
N ARG A 652 -11.60 -20.66 -31.82
CA ARG A 652 -11.19 -19.24 -31.96
C ARG A 652 -10.19 -19.08 -33.10
N PRO A 653 -10.13 -17.89 -33.75
CA PRO A 653 -9.03 -17.56 -34.65
C PRO A 653 -7.70 -17.72 -33.91
N GLY A 654 -6.80 -18.61 -34.41
CA GLY A 654 -5.55 -18.98 -33.76
C GLY A 654 -5.48 -20.42 -33.26
N GLY A 655 -6.51 -21.26 -33.49
CA GLY A 655 -6.48 -22.71 -33.26
C GLY A 655 -6.77 -23.17 -31.83
N ALA A 656 -7.03 -22.27 -30.90
CA ALA A 656 -7.45 -22.64 -29.55
C ALA A 656 -8.94 -23.06 -29.56
N SER A 657 -9.22 -24.27 -29.04
CA SER A 657 -10.57 -24.81 -28.89
C SER A 657 -10.96 -24.86 -27.42
N PHE A 658 -12.13 -24.29 -27.10
CA PHE A 658 -12.68 -24.26 -25.73
C PHE A 658 -13.92 -25.12 -25.65
N ARG A 659 -13.93 -26.11 -24.76
CA ARG A 659 -15.11 -26.91 -24.45
C ARG A 659 -16.11 -26.07 -23.65
N ILE A 660 -17.33 -25.90 -24.18
CA ILE A 660 -18.38 -25.14 -23.51
C ILE A 660 -19.25 -26.06 -22.67
N ARG A 661 -19.62 -27.23 -23.25
CA ARG A 661 -20.60 -28.14 -22.68
C ARG A 661 -20.38 -29.56 -23.15
N THR A 662 -20.62 -30.52 -22.27
CA THR A 662 -20.70 -31.95 -22.63
C THR A 662 -22.18 -32.38 -22.57
N THR A 663 -22.61 -33.14 -23.53
CA THR A 663 -23.99 -33.60 -23.67
C THR A 663 -23.99 -35.13 -23.64
N THR A 664 -24.70 -35.73 -22.69
CA THR A 664 -24.76 -37.19 -22.50
C THR A 664 -25.98 -37.81 -23.21
N ALA A 665 -26.04 -39.15 -23.22
CA ALA A 665 -27.19 -39.90 -23.72
C ALA A 665 -28.50 -39.41 -23.10
N GLY A 666 -29.62 -39.48 -23.85
CA GLY A 666 -30.91 -39.01 -23.42
C GLY A 666 -31.14 -37.49 -23.60
N THR A 667 -30.26 -36.80 -24.28
CA THR A 667 -30.34 -35.35 -24.51
C THR A 667 -30.25 -34.99 -25.99
N ILE A 668 -30.56 -33.72 -26.32
CA ILE A 668 -30.58 -33.21 -27.69
C ILE A 668 -29.53 -32.15 -27.89
N VAL A 669 -28.87 -32.16 -29.07
CA VAL A 669 -27.86 -31.19 -29.49
C VAL A 669 -28.15 -30.69 -30.90
N GLY A 670 -27.84 -29.40 -31.16
CA GLY A 670 -27.96 -28.78 -32.50
C GLY A 670 -29.32 -28.19 -32.83
N GLU A 671 -30.28 -28.25 -31.93
CA GLU A 671 -31.65 -27.74 -32.06
C GLU A 671 -31.71 -26.21 -32.25
N LEU A 672 -30.85 -25.47 -31.49
CA LEU A 672 -30.83 -24.00 -31.57
C LEU A 672 -30.53 -23.49 -32.96
N GLY A 673 -29.50 -24.03 -33.60
CA GLY A 673 -29.14 -23.62 -34.95
C GLY A 673 -30.23 -23.94 -35.99
N LEU A 674 -30.92 -25.07 -35.83
CA LEU A 674 -31.97 -25.52 -36.73
C LEU A 674 -33.17 -24.57 -36.72
N PHE A 675 -33.61 -24.09 -35.55
CA PHE A 675 -34.81 -23.26 -35.42
C PHE A 675 -34.54 -21.76 -35.55
N VAL A 676 -33.32 -21.29 -35.22
CA VAL A 676 -32.92 -19.88 -35.44
C VAL A 676 -32.59 -19.62 -36.93
N GLY A 677 -32.37 -20.68 -37.71
CA GLY A 677 -32.09 -20.55 -39.16
C GLY A 677 -30.70 -20.00 -39.47
N GLY A 678 -29.70 -20.38 -38.68
CA GLY A 678 -28.32 -19.84 -38.77
C GLY A 678 -27.25 -20.90 -39.06
N LYS A 679 -26.02 -20.50 -38.82
CA LYS A 679 -24.86 -21.39 -38.85
C LYS A 679 -24.66 -22.06 -37.48
N ARG A 680 -23.97 -23.20 -37.45
CA ARG A 680 -23.59 -23.89 -36.24
C ARG A 680 -22.73 -22.98 -35.37
N THR A 681 -23.11 -22.78 -34.11
CA THR A 681 -22.42 -21.90 -33.17
C THR A 681 -21.19 -22.54 -32.54
N ALA A 682 -21.08 -23.87 -32.59
CA ALA A 682 -19.98 -24.63 -32.02
C ALA A 682 -19.71 -25.91 -32.86
N THR A 683 -18.50 -26.42 -32.80
CA THR A 683 -18.12 -27.75 -33.26
C THR A 683 -18.50 -28.77 -32.20
N VAL A 684 -19.23 -29.84 -32.58
CA VAL A 684 -19.62 -30.92 -31.68
C VAL A 684 -18.83 -32.17 -32.04
N VAL A 685 -18.15 -32.73 -31.05
CA VAL A 685 -17.21 -33.87 -31.19
C VAL A 685 -17.67 -35.00 -30.26
N ALA A 686 -17.66 -36.24 -30.71
CA ALA A 686 -17.89 -37.40 -29.87
C ALA A 686 -16.73 -37.60 -28.90
N GLU A 687 -16.98 -37.68 -27.60
CA GLU A 687 -15.94 -37.94 -26.57
C GLU A 687 -15.59 -39.44 -26.46
N ALA A 688 -16.56 -40.30 -26.76
CA ALA A 688 -16.48 -41.75 -26.78
C ALA A 688 -17.29 -42.28 -27.95
N PRO A 689 -17.25 -43.59 -28.28
CA PRO A 689 -18.16 -44.18 -29.26
C PRO A 689 -19.61 -43.76 -28.94
N CYS A 690 -20.27 -43.16 -29.93
CA CYS A 690 -21.57 -42.49 -29.74
C CYS A 690 -22.57 -42.94 -30.81
N VAL A 691 -23.80 -43.17 -30.39
CA VAL A 691 -24.93 -43.43 -31.29
C VAL A 691 -25.87 -42.23 -31.16
N ALA A 692 -26.22 -41.63 -32.29
CA ALA A 692 -27.13 -40.50 -32.34
C ALA A 692 -28.23 -40.73 -33.39
N GLN A 693 -29.42 -40.16 -33.14
CA GLN A 693 -30.54 -40.13 -34.06
C GLN A 693 -30.61 -38.71 -34.66
N ARG A 694 -30.40 -38.60 -35.95
CA ARG A 694 -30.44 -37.36 -36.71
C ARG A 694 -31.87 -37.06 -37.18
N LEU A 695 -32.38 -35.88 -36.90
CA LEU A 695 -33.62 -35.34 -37.42
C LEU A 695 -33.31 -34.12 -38.30
N SER A 696 -33.45 -34.27 -39.63
CA SER A 696 -33.13 -33.18 -40.55
C SER A 696 -34.31 -32.19 -40.71
N ALA A 697 -34.00 -30.95 -41.12
CA ALA A 697 -35.01 -29.93 -41.43
C ALA A 697 -36.04 -30.45 -42.50
N ALA A 698 -35.54 -31.19 -43.50
CA ALA A 698 -36.41 -31.81 -44.50
C ALA A 698 -37.32 -32.89 -43.92
N ALA A 699 -36.89 -33.65 -42.94
CA ALA A 699 -37.70 -34.61 -42.21
C ALA A 699 -38.78 -33.94 -41.36
N ILE A 700 -38.47 -32.80 -40.72
CA ILE A 700 -39.46 -32.01 -39.99
C ILE A 700 -40.53 -31.46 -40.95
N ALA A 701 -40.14 -30.88 -42.08
CA ALA A 701 -41.09 -30.39 -43.08
C ALA A 701 -42.00 -31.49 -43.62
N ARG A 702 -41.50 -32.72 -43.84
CA ARG A 702 -42.33 -33.87 -44.18
C ARG A 702 -43.26 -34.24 -42.99
N MET A 703 -42.82 -34.24 -41.77
CA MET A 703 -43.66 -34.51 -40.60
C MET A 703 -44.83 -33.51 -40.50
N GLU A 704 -44.60 -32.25 -40.86
CA GLU A 704 -45.60 -31.18 -40.84
C GLU A 704 -46.70 -31.41 -41.86
N THR A 705 -46.41 -32.09 -42.99
CA THR A 705 -47.36 -32.42 -44.03
C THR A 705 -48.04 -33.79 -43.85
N ASP A 706 -47.28 -34.78 -43.40
CA ASP A 706 -47.68 -36.17 -43.38
C ASP A 706 -48.36 -36.59 -42.05
N ASP A 707 -47.92 -36.01 -40.92
CA ASP A 707 -48.47 -36.29 -39.58
C ASP A 707 -48.56 -35.01 -38.72
N VAL A 708 -49.61 -34.25 -38.92
CA VAL A 708 -49.89 -32.99 -38.22
C VAL A 708 -49.99 -33.18 -36.71
N HIS A 709 -50.44 -34.35 -36.27
CA HIS A 709 -50.55 -34.62 -34.82
C HIS A 709 -49.17 -34.76 -34.18
N LEU A 710 -48.28 -35.58 -34.76
CA LEU A 710 -46.93 -35.77 -34.34
C LEU A 710 -46.12 -34.46 -34.45
N SER A 711 -46.29 -33.71 -35.53
CA SER A 711 -45.67 -32.40 -35.70
C SER A 711 -46.04 -31.44 -34.57
N ASN A 712 -47.30 -31.38 -34.17
CA ASN A 712 -47.76 -30.52 -33.08
C ASN A 712 -47.17 -30.95 -31.74
N GLN A 713 -47.10 -32.27 -31.46
CA GLN A 713 -46.41 -32.81 -30.30
C GLN A 713 -44.92 -32.45 -30.31
N PHE A 714 -44.26 -32.59 -31.44
CA PHE A 714 -42.83 -32.26 -31.59
C PHE A 714 -42.55 -30.78 -31.34
N HIS A 715 -43.33 -29.85 -31.90
CA HIS A 715 -43.17 -28.43 -31.66
C HIS A 715 -43.40 -28.02 -30.18
N ARG A 716 -44.42 -28.62 -29.53
CA ARG A 716 -44.64 -28.40 -28.08
C ARG A 716 -43.50 -28.92 -27.24
N PHE A 717 -42.97 -30.09 -27.58
CA PHE A 717 -41.80 -30.68 -26.94
C PHE A 717 -40.58 -29.74 -27.04
N LEU A 718 -40.30 -29.24 -28.25
CA LEU A 718 -39.19 -28.30 -28.46
C LEU A 718 -39.37 -26.99 -27.71
N ALA A 719 -40.58 -26.42 -27.69
CA ALA A 719 -40.85 -25.21 -26.92
C ALA A 719 -40.57 -25.40 -25.43
N THR A 720 -40.96 -26.56 -24.88
CA THR A 720 -40.68 -26.92 -23.48
C THR A 720 -39.17 -27.07 -23.25
N LEU A 721 -38.49 -27.81 -24.12
CA LEU A 721 -37.03 -28.02 -24.03
C LEU A 721 -36.25 -26.70 -24.12
N MET A 722 -36.67 -25.79 -25.00
CA MET A 722 -36.03 -24.47 -25.12
C MET A 722 -36.25 -23.59 -23.89
N ALA A 723 -37.44 -23.63 -23.32
CA ALA A 723 -37.75 -22.90 -22.09
C ALA A 723 -36.90 -23.39 -20.92
N ASP A 724 -36.73 -24.72 -20.77
CA ASP A 724 -35.87 -25.31 -19.74
C ASP A 724 -34.41 -24.92 -19.95
N LYS A 725 -33.89 -24.99 -21.19
CA LYS A 725 -32.51 -24.58 -21.50
C LYS A 725 -32.28 -23.08 -21.25
N LEU A 726 -33.25 -22.22 -21.49
CA LEU A 726 -33.17 -20.79 -21.22
C LEU A 726 -33.14 -20.53 -19.71
N ALA A 727 -33.97 -21.23 -18.94
CA ALA A 727 -33.95 -21.13 -17.49
C ALA A 727 -32.61 -21.59 -16.88
N ASP A 728 -32.04 -22.67 -17.41
CA ASP A 728 -30.72 -23.15 -16.99
C ASP A 728 -29.58 -22.15 -17.33
N ASN A 729 -29.64 -21.56 -18.54
CA ASN A 729 -28.66 -20.53 -18.92
C ASN A 729 -28.77 -19.26 -18.05
N SER A 730 -29.99 -18.86 -17.67
CA SER A 730 -30.21 -17.72 -16.79
C SER A 730 -29.61 -17.97 -15.38
N ARG A 731 -29.78 -19.19 -14.83
CA ARG A 731 -29.16 -19.59 -13.58
C ARG A 731 -27.63 -19.59 -13.65
N LEU A 732 -27.07 -20.07 -14.78
CA LEU A 732 -25.60 -20.03 -14.98
C LEU A 732 -25.07 -18.59 -15.02
N LEU A 733 -25.78 -17.67 -15.66
CA LEU A 733 -25.42 -16.25 -15.68
C LEU A 733 -25.47 -15.63 -14.27
N GLU A 734 -26.53 -15.91 -13.49
CA GLU A 734 -26.60 -15.47 -12.09
C GLU A 734 -25.41 -15.97 -11.26
N GLN A 735 -25.00 -17.24 -11.47
CA GLN A 735 -23.84 -17.83 -10.77
C GLN A 735 -22.49 -17.24 -11.18
N MET A 736 -22.37 -16.69 -12.39
CA MET A 736 -21.16 -15.99 -12.85
C MET A 736 -21.07 -14.55 -12.36
N MET A 737 -22.19 -13.95 -11.96
CA MET A 737 -22.26 -12.56 -11.46
C MET A 737 -22.03 -12.44 -9.93
N VAL A 738 -22.04 -13.53 -9.20
CA VAL A 738 -21.76 -13.66 -7.76
C VAL A 738 -20.33 -14.18 -7.55
#